data_e1b269aa3a3b176d450c1eca9fb411f7
#
_entry.id   e1b269aa3a3b176d450c1eca9fb411f7
#
_cell.length_a   1.000
_cell.length_b   1.000
_cell.length_c   1.000
_cell.angle_alpha   90.00
_cell.angle_beta   90.00
_cell.angle_gamma   90.00
#
_symmetry.space_group_name_H-M   'P 1'
#
loop_
_entity.id
_entity.type
_entity.pdbx_description
1 polymer ?
#
loop_
_entity_poly.entity_id
_entity_poly.type
_entity_poly.pdbx_seq_one_letter_code
_entity_poly.pdbx_strand_id
1 'polypeptide(L)'
;MAKTSLEHTRNIGIMAHIDAGKTTTTERILYYTGKTHKIGEVHDGAATMDWMVQEQERGVTITAAATTCFWKKDGQEYRFQIIDTPGHVDFTAEVERSLRVLDGSVAVFDAVAGVQPQSETVWRQADRYGVPRIAYINKYDRVGADFFHAIQTMRDRLDAPAVAAQMPMGAEDNFWGVIDLVTMTAWDFKADDKGMTYPEPMDEIPAEFKEDAELYHQELLEAAADCDDDLMEKVLMEEEVSVEELKAAIRKGTIACKLHPVFVGSSYKNKGVQELLDAVVDYMPSPIDVPAIKGTNPETGEEDERPSDPKAPFSSLAFKIMTDPFVGKLTYLRVYSGTLDSGSYVVNASKDKKERIGRLLQMHSNNRIDVDTCSAGDIVAVVGLKNTTTGDTLCDETAPIILEAMQFADPVIDIAVEPKTKAEQDKMSIALQKLAEEDPTFRVSTNHETGQTIIAGMGELHLEIIIDRLLREFKVEANVGKPQVAYRERPGHEVLNAEGKFVRQSGGRGQYGHAIINMYPQEAGAGYVFENKIVGGVVPKEYIPAIDKGIQEALNSGVLAGYPVEDIKVELIDGSYHDVDSSEAAFKVAGSMAIKDALKKSDPVILEPVMAVEVETPEEYTGFVMGDIPSRRGLIQGQEQRGNAVCISAKVPLSQMFGYATDLRSGTQGRATYTMQFDTYEPVPKNVAEEIISKAGGNA
;
A
#
# COMPACT_ATOMS: atom_id res chain seq x y z
N MET A 1 -17.47 11.21 -27.17
CA MET A 1 -16.29 10.39 -27.56
C MET A 1 -16.76 8.98 -27.79
N ALA A 2 -16.24 8.27 -28.79
CA ALA A 2 -16.53 6.85 -28.96
C ALA A 2 -16.04 6.11 -27.68
N LYS A 3 -16.86 5.22 -27.13
CA LYS A 3 -16.52 4.49 -25.91
C LYS A 3 -15.45 3.47 -26.27
N THR A 4 -14.24 3.59 -25.72
CA THR A 4 -13.15 2.61 -25.89
C THR A 4 -13.62 1.26 -25.36
N SER A 5 -13.35 0.18 -26.08
CA SER A 5 -13.71 -1.18 -25.61
C SER A 5 -12.91 -1.55 -24.37
N LEU A 6 -13.42 -2.50 -23.58
CA LEU A 6 -12.71 -3.02 -22.41
C LEU A 6 -11.36 -3.66 -22.77
N GLU A 7 -11.29 -4.35 -23.93
CA GLU A 7 -10.06 -4.94 -24.46
C GLU A 7 -8.93 -3.91 -24.67
N HIS A 8 -9.31 -2.69 -25.07
CA HIS A 8 -8.40 -1.59 -25.31
C HIS A 8 -8.24 -0.65 -24.10
N THR A 9 -8.64 -1.08 -22.93
CA THR A 9 -8.46 -0.34 -21.68
C THR A 9 -7.34 -0.96 -20.85
N ARG A 10 -6.50 -0.11 -20.22
CA ARG A 10 -5.45 -0.51 -19.29
C ARG A 10 -5.54 0.35 -18.03
N ASN A 11 -5.80 -0.29 -16.90
CA ASN A 11 -5.80 0.36 -15.58
C ASN A 11 -4.50 0.01 -14.89
N ILE A 12 -3.55 0.90 -14.95
CA ILE A 12 -2.19 0.66 -14.49
C ILE A 12 -1.76 1.59 -13.38
N GLY A 13 -0.99 1.05 -12.45
CA GLY A 13 -0.25 1.82 -11.45
C GLY A 13 1.21 1.97 -11.84
N ILE A 14 1.84 3.04 -11.38
CA ILE A 14 3.28 3.18 -11.44
C ILE A 14 3.79 3.15 -10.02
N MET A 15 4.58 2.13 -9.69
CA MET A 15 5.15 1.92 -8.38
C MET A 15 6.68 1.98 -8.43
N ALA A 16 7.29 2.57 -7.43
CA ALA A 16 8.74 2.74 -7.38
C ALA A 16 9.21 3.06 -5.96
N HIS A 17 10.50 2.83 -5.71
CA HIS A 17 11.18 3.45 -4.59
C HIS A 17 11.24 4.97 -4.73
N ILE A 18 11.42 5.70 -3.61
CA ILE A 18 11.70 7.14 -3.63
C ILE A 18 12.90 7.40 -4.56
N ASP A 19 12.80 8.45 -5.35
CA ASP A 19 13.81 8.86 -6.32
C ASP A 19 14.17 7.86 -7.42
N ALA A 20 13.49 6.72 -7.57
CA ALA A 20 13.70 5.82 -8.73
C ALA A 20 13.22 6.43 -10.07
N GLY A 21 12.56 7.59 -10.03
CA GLY A 21 12.09 8.32 -11.20
C GLY A 21 10.65 8.05 -11.59
N LYS A 22 9.82 7.65 -10.63
CA LYS A 22 8.38 7.41 -10.81
C LYS A 22 7.66 8.59 -11.46
N THR A 23 7.66 9.76 -10.81
CA THR A 23 6.99 10.96 -11.31
C THR A 23 7.54 11.39 -12.66
N THR A 24 8.87 11.31 -12.86
CA THR A 24 9.48 11.60 -14.16
C THR A 24 8.95 10.66 -15.26
N THR A 25 8.84 9.37 -14.98
CA THR A 25 8.30 8.39 -15.92
C THR A 25 6.84 8.68 -16.24
N THR A 26 6.02 8.97 -15.23
CA THR A 26 4.60 9.33 -15.40
C THR A 26 4.45 10.59 -16.24
N GLU A 27 5.23 11.65 -15.98
CA GLU A 27 5.21 12.89 -16.77
C GLU A 27 5.60 12.66 -18.23
N ARG A 28 6.57 11.77 -18.53
CA ARG A 28 6.93 11.39 -19.91
C ARG A 28 5.80 10.62 -20.59
N ILE A 29 5.12 9.72 -19.88
CA ILE A 29 3.94 9.03 -20.41
C ILE A 29 2.85 10.04 -20.78
N LEU A 30 2.55 11.01 -19.90
CA LEU A 30 1.55 12.06 -20.18
C LEU A 30 1.95 12.94 -21.36
N TYR A 31 3.22 13.21 -21.52
CA TYR A 31 3.75 13.96 -22.65
C TYR A 31 3.59 13.21 -23.98
N TYR A 32 4.05 11.96 -24.06
CA TYR A 32 3.96 11.14 -25.28
C TYR A 32 2.52 10.80 -25.67
N THR A 33 1.61 10.72 -24.70
CA THR A 33 0.17 10.55 -24.97
C THR A 33 -0.55 11.86 -25.31
N GLY A 34 0.21 12.98 -25.46
CA GLY A 34 -0.34 14.29 -25.82
C GLY A 34 -1.23 14.95 -24.76
N LYS A 35 -1.18 14.44 -23.52
CA LYS A 35 -1.98 14.98 -22.42
C LYS A 35 -1.39 16.28 -21.86
N THR A 36 -0.07 16.40 -21.87
CA THR A 36 0.66 17.62 -21.51
C THR A 36 1.43 18.13 -22.73
N HIS A 37 1.52 19.45 -22.89
CA HIS A 37 2.23 20.09 -24.00
C HIS A 37 3.67 20.45 -23.63
N LYS A 38 4.04 20.32 -22.37
CA LYS A 38 5.39 20.59 -21.87
C LYS A 38 5.82 19.40 -21.02
N ILE A 39 7.09 19.07 -21.11
CA ILE A 39 7.72 18.13 -20.23
C ILE A 39 7.80 18.78 -18.85
N GLY A 40 7.06 18.24 -17.86
CA GLY A 40 7.15 18.66 -16.46
C GLY A 40 8.45 18.14 -15.83
N GLU A 41 9.24 19.02 -15.25
CA GLU A 41 10.41 18.64 -14.46
C GLU A 41 10.04 18.66 -12.97
N VAL A 42 10.32 17.55 -12.28
CA VAL A 42 9.99 17.40 -10.86
C VAL A 42 10.74 18.45 -10.01
N HIS A 43 12.01 18.68 -10.34
CA HIS A 43 12.86 19.66 -9.63
C HIS A 43 12.39 21.11 -9.76
N ASP A 44 11.63 21.43 -10.80
CA ASP A 44 11.07 22.77 -11.02
C ASP A 44 9.67 22.93 -10.42
N GLY A 45 9.12 21.89 -9.74
CA GLY A 45 7.76 21.87 -9.22
C GLY A 45 6.68 21.95 -10.32
N ALA A 46 7.02 21.54 -11.54
CA ALA A 46 6.15 21.64 -12.72
C ALA A 46 5.46 20.32 -13.08
N ALA A 47 5.56 19.29 -12.25
CA ALA A 47 4.94 18.00 -12.48
C ALA A 47 3.41 18.08 -12.37
N THR A 48 2.72 17.54 -13.35
CA THR A 48 1.25 17.59 -13.45
C THR A 48 0.57 16.69 -12.42
N MET A 49 1.19 15.54 -12.10
CA MET A 49 0.63 14.56 -11.18
C MET A 49 0.84 14.96 -9.72
N ASP A 50 1.93 15.63 -9.37
CA ASP A 50 2.20 16.18 -8.05
C ASP A 50 1.48 17.54 -7.91
N TRP A 51 0.17 17.52 -7.71
CA TRP A 51 -0.68 18.70 -7.70
C TRP A 51 -0.75 19.42 -6.36
N MET A 52 -0.39 18.77 -5.26
CA MET A 52 -0.34 19.38 -3.94
C MET A 52 0.93 20.24 -3.80
N VAL A 53 0.80 21.38 -3.14
CA VAL A 53 1.94 22.26 -2.85
C VAL A 53 3.02 21.53 -2.06
N GLN A 54 2.62 20.66 -1.13
CA GLN A 54 3.52 19.84 -0.33
C GLN A 54 4.31 18.82 -1.17
N GLU A 55 3.69 18.23 -2.17
CA GLU A 55 4.34 17.32 -3.13
C GLU A 55 5.42 18.06 -3.93
N GLN A 56 5.06 19.24 -4.44
CA GLN A 56 5.97 20.09 -5.22
C GLN A 56 7.15 20.62 -4.39
N GLU A 57 6.89 21.08 -3.16
CA GLU A 57 7.92 21.58 -2.26
C GLU A 57 8.89 20.50 -1.79
N ARG A 58 8.41 19.28 -1.60
CA ARG A 58 9.19 18.15 -1.06
C ARG A 58 9.73 17.20 -2.13
N GLY A 59 9.21 17.29 -3.36
CA GLY A 59 9.60 16.41 -4.47
C GLY A 59 9.16 14.94 -4.29
N VAL A 60 8.12 14.70 -3.47
CA VAL A 60 7.61 13.35 -3.20
C VAL A 60 6.10 13.30 -3.45
N THR A 61 5.62 12.25 -4.08
CA THR A 61 4.18 11.99 -4.24
C THR A 61 3.60 11.54 -2.89
N ILE A 62 2.57 12.23 -2.44
CA ILE A 62 1.88 11.99 -1.16
C ILE A 62 0.56 11.27 -1.41
N THR A 63 -0.22 11.78 -2.38
CA THR A 63 -1.54 11.23 -2.71
C THR A 63 -1.54 10.62 -4.09
N ALA A 64 -2.17 9.44 -4.22
CA ALA A 64 -2.36 8.83 -5.52
C ALA A 64 -3.24 9.72 -6.42
N ALA A 65 -2.74 10.08 -7.59
CA ALA A 65 -3.45 10.85 -8.60
C ALA A 65 -3.87 9.94 -9.75
N ALA A 66 -5.12 10.09 -10.22
CA ALA A 66 -5.63 9.32 -11.35
C ALA A 66 -5.69 10.20 -12.61
N THR A 67 -5.20 9.69 -13.71
CA THR A 67 -5.26 10.38 -15.01
C THR A 67 -5.59 9.42 -16.13
N THR A 68 -6.42 9.86 -17.07
CA THR A 68 -6.75 9.11 -18.27
C THR A 68 -5.99 9.69 -19.46
N CYS A 69 -5.29 8.86 -20.20
CA CYS A 69 -4.62 9.22 -21.45
C CYS A 69 -4.84 8.14 -22.53
N PHE A 70 -4.38 8.40 -23.74
CA PHE A 70 -4.61 7.53 -24.88
C PHE A 70 -3.29 7.29 -25.62
N TRP A 71 -3.04 6.04 -25.97
CA TRP A 71 -1.89 5.63 -26.75
C TRP A 71 -2.31 4.91 -28.02
N LYS A 72 -1.63 5.18 -29.12
CA LYS A 72 -1.89 4.53 -30.41
C LYS A 72 -0.80 3.54 -30.72
N LYS A 73 -1.20 2.29 -30.96
CA LYS A 73 -0.32 1.23 -31.42
C LYS A 73 -1.01 0.44 -32.55
N ASP A 74 -0.30 0.14 -33.61
CA ASP A 74 -0.80 -0.65 -34.75
C ASP A 74 -2.13 -0.12 -35.33
N GLY A 75 -2.30 1.19 -35.33
CA GLY A 75 -3.50 1.86 -35.82
C GLY A 75 -4.72 1.82 -34.89
N GLN A 76 -4.59 1.19 -33.72
CA GLN A 76 -5.62 1.13 -32.67
C GLN A 76 -5.31 2.10 -31.55
N GLU A 77 -6.37 2.61 -30.92
CA GLU A 77 -6.26 3.53 -29.79
C GLU A 77 -6.59 2.80 -28.48
N TYR A 78 -5.66 2.83 -27.55
CA TYR A 78 -5.78 2.26 -26.20
C TYR A 78 -5.99 3.37 -25.19
N ARG A 79 -6.91 3.15 -24.25
CA ARG A 79 -7.17 4.04 -23.15
C ARG A 79 -6.42 3.57 -21.90
N PHE A 80 -5.52 4.39 -21.39
CA PHE A 80 -4.81 4.15 -20.15
C PHE A 80 -5.44 4.98 -19.04
N GLN A 81 -5.76 4.33 -17.93
CA GLN A 81 -6.10 4.97 -16.67
C GLN A 81 -4.92 4.72 -15.72
N ILE A 82 -4.14 5.76 -15.51
CA ILE A 82 -2.91 5.69 -14.73
C ILE A 82 -3.18 6.18 -13.33
N ILE A 83 -2.82 5.40 -12.32
CA ILE A 83 -2.77 5.81 -10.92
C ILE A 83 -1.30 5.93 -10.54
N ASP A 84 -0.87 7.16 -10.25
CA ASP A 84 0.47 7.43 -9.73
C ASP A 84 0.46 7.19 -8.22
N THR A 85 1.16 6.14 -7.76
CA THR A 85 1.15 5.73 -6.35
C THR A 85 2.30 6.39 -5.58
N PRO A 86 2.13 6.77 -4.29
CA PRO A 86 3.25 7.21 -3.48
C PRO A 86 4.36 6.17 -3.40
N GLY A 87 5.60 6.64 -3.31
CA GLY A 87 6.76 5.77 -3.10
C GLY A 87 7.22 5.70 -1.63
N HIS A 88 6.66 6.53 -0.74
CA HIS A 88 7.10 6.61 0.65
C HIS A 88 6.27 5.69 1.56
N VAL A 89 6.95 4.98 2.47
CA VAL A 89 6.31 4.00 3.38
C VAL A 89 5.27 4.60 4.32
N ASP A 90 5.37 5.88 4.64
CA ASP A 90 4.37 6.58 5.46
C ASP A 90 3.00 6.67 4.78
N PHE A 91 2.95 6.42 3.45
CA PHE A 91 1.73 6.45 2.65
C PHE A 91 1.30 5.06 2.15
N THR A 92 1.58 4.03 2.92
CA THR A 92 1.21 2.64 2.58
C THR A 92 -0.27 2.47 2.28
N ALA A 93 -1.15 3.20 2.96
CA ALA A 93 -2.59 3.19 2.68
C ALA A 93 -2.94 3.64 1.26
N GLU A 94 -2.25 4.65 0.74
CA GLU A 94 -2.43 5.11 -0.65
C GLU A 94 -1.97 4.04 -1.66
N VAL A 95 -0.87 3.35 -1.36
CA VAL A 95 -0.36 2.25 -2.17
C VAL A 95 -1.34 1.07 -2.16
N GLU A 96 -1.79 0.64 -0.99
CA GLU A 96 -2.77 -0.44 -0.81
C GLU A 96 -4.08 -0.16 -1.57
N ARG A 97 -4.62 1.05 -1.42
CA ARG A 97 -5.83 1.50 -2.14
C ARG A 97 -5.65 1.44 -3.64
N SER A 98 -4.50 1.88 -4.13
CA SER A 98 -4.18 1.88 -5.55
C SER A 98 -4.05 0.47 -6.10
N LEU A 99 -3.26 -0.38 -5.46
CA LEU A 99 -3.04 -1.77 -5.89
C LEU A 99 -4.33 -2.58 -5.94
N ARG A 100 -5.27 -2.32 -5.03
CA ARG A 100 -6.56 -3.03 -4.98
C ARG A 100 -7.44 -2.79 -6.21
N VAL A 101 -7.28 -1.65 -6.87
CA VAL A 101 -8.16 -1.22 -7.97
C VAL A 101 -7.48 -1.26 -9.34
N LEU A 102 -6.20 -1.58 -9.39
CA LEU A 102 -5.43 -1.71 -10.61
C LEU A 102 -5.59 -3.11 -11.22
N ASP A 103 -5.52 -3.16 -12.55
CA ASP A 103 -5.46 -4.43 -13.28
C ASP A 103 -4.00 -4.88 -13.49
N GLY A 104 -3.05 -3.94 -13.40
CA GLY A 104 -1.63 -4.20 -13.47
C GLY A 104 -0.78 -3.00 -13.06
N SER A 105 0.52 -3.18 -12.92
CA SER A 105 1.43 -2.10 -12.54
C SER A 105 2.78 -2.14 -13.26
N VAL A 106 3.39 -0.97 -13.41
CA VAL A 106 4.77 -0.79 -13.89
C VAL A 106 5.64 -0.55 -12.65
N ALA A 107 6.55 -1.47 -12.39
CA ALA A 107 7.52 -1.36 -11.30
C ALA A 107 8.80 -0.71 -11.81
N VAL A 108 9.09 0.50 -11.33
CA VAL A 108 10.27 1.27 -11.75
C VAL A 108 11.40 1.07 -10.74
N PHE A 109 12.54 0.60 -11.23
CA PHE A 109 13.76 0.39 -10.45
C PHE A 109 14.88 1.32 -10.93
N ASP A 110 15.78 1.68 -10.03
CA ASP A 110 16.99 2.44 -10.36
C ASP A 110 18.06 1.49 -10.94
N ALA A 111 18.65 1.83 -12.07
CA ALA A 111 19.63 0.99 -12.74
C ALA A 111 20.94 0.80 -11.97
N VAL A 112 21.25 1.69 -11.02
CA VAL A 112 22.44 1.61 -10.17
C VAL A 112 22.15 0.84 -8.87
N ALA A 113 21.02 1.16 -8.22
CA ALA A 113 20.69 0.61 -6.91
C ALA A 113 19.93 -0.73 -6.97
N GLY A 114 19.32 -1.05 -8.12
CA GLY A 114 18.45 -2.23 -8.24
C GLY A 114 17.26 -2.20 -7.29
N VAL A 115 16.98 -3.31 -6.64
CA VAL A 115 15.91 -3.43 -5.65
C VAL A 115 16.32 -2.76 -4.35
N GLN A 116 15.47 -1.87 -3.86
CA GLN A 116 15.63 -1.13 -2.62
C GLN A 116 14.50 -1.51 -1.63
N PRO A 117 14.61 -1.26 -0.31
CA PRO A 117 13.64 -1.78 0.68
C PRO A 117 12.19 -1.38 0.42
N GLN A 118 11.95 -0.15 -0.04
CA GLN A 118 10.59 0.27 -0.37
C GLN A 118 10.05 -0.45 -1.60
N SER A 119 10.91 -0.78 -2.58
CA SER A 119 10.54 -1.61 -3.71
C SER A 119 10.08 -2.99 -3.24
N GLU A 120 10.76 -3.59 -2.26
CA GLU A 120 10.36 -4.88 -1.68
C GLU A 120 8.98 -4.80 -1.02
N THR A 121 8.73 -3.75 -0.23
CA THR A 121 7.45 -3.56 0.45
C THR A 121 6.30 -3.46 -0.54
N VAL A 122 6.44 -2.58 -1.54
CA VAL A 122 5.39 -2.38 -2.56
C VAL A 122 5.22 -3.62 -3.43
N TRP A 123 6.31 -4.32 -3.74
CA TRP A 123 6.28 -5.57 -4.50
C TRP A 123 5.50 -6.66 -3.76
N ARG A 124 5.77 -6.88 -2.46
CA ARG A 124 5.03 -7.84 -1.63
C ARG A 124 3.55 -7.48 -1.48
N GLN A 125 3.23 -6.18 -1.39
CA GLN A 125 1.84 -5.73 -1.40
C GLN A 125 1.15 -6.08 -2.74
N ALA A 126 1.84 -5.88 -3.87
CA ALA A 126 1.32 -6.26 -5.18
C ALA A 126 1.15 -7.79 -5.33
N ASP A 127 2.05 -8.60 -4.74
CA ASP A 127 1.89 -10.07 -4.68
C ASP A 127 0.64 -10.47 -3.91
N ARG A 128 0.39 -9.82 -2.76
CA ARG A 128 -0.80 -10.07 -1.94
C ARG A 128 -2.10 -9.87 -2.70
N TYR A 129 -2.14 -8.87 -3.58
CA TYR A 129 -3.31 -8.58 -4.40
C TYR A 129 -3.30 -9.27 -5.77
N GLY A 130 -2.26 -10.06 -6.08
CA GLY A 130 -2.12 -10.74 -7.37
C GLY A 130 -2.06 -9.76 -8.55
N VAL A 131 -1.44 -8.60 -8.38
CA VAL A 131 -1.37 -7.56 -9.42
C VAL A 131 -0.27 -7.91 -10.43
N PRO A 132 -0.60 -8.14 -11.72
CA PRO A 132 0.37 -8.34 -12.79
C PRO A 132 1.33 -7.17 -12.93
N ARG A 133 2.62 -7.45 -13.20
CA ARG A 133 3.66 -6.41 -13.26
C ARG A 133 4.60 -6.60 -14.43
N ILE A 134 4.99 -5.46 -15.02
CA ILE A 134 6.19 -5.33 -15.82
C ILE A 134 7.21 -4.48 -15.07
N ALA A 135 8.48 -4.73 -15.25
CA ALA A 135 9.55 -3.97 -14.62
C ALA A 135 10.21 -3.01 -15.62
N TYR A 136 10.56 -1.83 -15.14
CA TYR A 136 11.27 -0.83 -15.92
C TYR A 136 12.51 -0.35 -15.15
N ILE A 137 13.68 -0.71 -15.66
CA ILE A 137 14.98 -0.28 -15.13
C ILE A 137 15.28 1.10 -15.68
N ASN A 138 15.07 2.11 -14.83
CA ASN A 138 15.19 3.52 -15.16
C ASN A 138 16.57 4.09 -14.78
N LYS A 139 16.90 5.27 -15.29
CA LYS A 139 18.15 5.99 -15.05
C LYS A 139 19.38 5.26 -15.57
N TYR A 140 19.23 4.55 -16.66
CA TYR A 140 20.33 3.82 -17.28
C TYR A 140 21.43 4.73 -17.86
N ASP A 141 21.19 6.04 -17.89
CA ASP A 141 22.14 7.10 -18.20
C ASP A 141 23.09 7.47 -17.06
N ARG A 142 22.94 6.90 -15.87
CA ARG A 142 23.78 7.18 -14.70
C ARG A 142 25.06 6.35 -14.71
N VAL A 143 26.13 6.94 -14.12
CA VAL A 143 27.38 6.23 -13.90
C VAL A 143 27.17 5.06 -12.95
N GLY A 144 27.64 3.88 -13.32
CA GLY A 144 27.45 2.63 -12.56
C GLY A 144 26.11 1.93 -12.81
N ALA A 145 25.33 2.35 -13.81
CA ALA A 145 24.11 1.66 -14.18
C ALA A 145 24.40 0.27 -14.78
N ASP A 146 23.75 -0.75 -14.23
CA ASP A 146 23.87 -2.13 -14.69
C ASP A 146 22.49 -2.80 -14.75
N PHE A 147 22.04 -3.07 -15.96
CA PHE A 147 20.73 -3.65 -16.25
C PHE A 147 20.60 -5.09 -15.73
N PHE A 148 21.58 -5.91 -15.96
CA PHE A 148 21.54 -7.32 -15.58
C PHE A 148 21.73 -7.52 -14.08
N HIS A 149 22.55 -6.67 -13.46
CA HIS A 149 22.65 -6.62 -12.00
C HIS A 149 21.29 -6.24 -11.38
N ALA A 150 20.59 -5.25 -11.93
CA ALA A 150 19.27 -4.86 -11.44
C ALA A 150 18.28 -6.03 -11.54
N ILE A 151 18.24 -6.79 -12.65
CA ILE A 151 17.43 -8.01 -12.79
C ILE A 151 17.82 -9.05 -11.75
N GLN A 152 19.11 -9.26 -11.53
CA GLN A 152 19.59 -10.23 -10.54
C GLN A 152 19.12 -9.85 -9.12
N THR A 153 19.14 -8.56 -8.76
CA THR A 153 18.59 -8.12 -7.47
C THR A 153 17.08 -8.37 -7.33
N MET A 154 16.32 -8.34 -8.44
CA MET A 154 14.90 -8.71 -8.42
C MET A 154 14.72 -10.22 -8.13
N ARG A 155 15.53 -11.07 -8.72
CA ARG A 155 15.52 -12.51 -8.49
C ARG A 155 15.91 -12.85 -7.04
N ASP A 156 16.98 -12.23 -6.53
CA ASP A 156 17.56 -12.53 -5.23
C ASP A 156 16.75 -11.97 -4.05
N ARG A 157 16.18 -10.76 -4.18
CA ARG A 157 15.50 -10.07 -3.07
C ARG A 157 13.99 -10.17 -3.10
N LEU A 158 13.40 -10.27 -4.31
CA LEU A 158 11.96 -10.32 -4.48
C LEU A 158 11.44 -11.73 -4.79
N ASP A 159 12.34 -12.69 -5.00
CA ASP A 159 11.99 -14.02 -5.53
C ASP A 159 11.14 -13.91 -6.82
N ALA A 160 11.42 -12.88 -7.62
CA ALA A 160 10.63 -12.54 -8.78
C ALA A 160 11.17 -13.29 -10.02
N PRO A 161 10.32 -13.97 -10.81
CA PRO A 161 10.71 -14.55 -12.09
C PRO A 161 10.88 -13.46 -13.16
N ALA A 162 11.89 -12.59 -12.95
CA ALA A 162 12.20 -11.46 -13.80
C ALA A 162 13.08 -11.89 -14.97
N VAL A 163 12.68 -11.53 -16.19
CA VAL A 163 13.39 -11.89 -17.43
C VAL A 163 13.50 -10.67 -18.33
N ALA A 164 14.67 -10.48 -18.95
CA ALA A 164 14.88 -9.39 -19.89
C ALA A 164 13.98 -9.54 -21.12
N ALA A 165 13.12 -8.55 -21.38
CA ALA A 165 12.38 -8.41 -22.62
C ALA A 165 13.09 -7.46 -23.60
N GLN A 166 14.02 -6.67 -23.09
CA GLN A 166 14.89 -5.78 -23.85
C GLN A 166 16.32 -5.89 -23.33
N MET A 167 17.28 -5.52 -24.15
CA MET A 167 18.67 -5.38 -23.79
C MET A 167 19.17 -3.98 -24.18
N PRO A 168 19.90 -3.25 -23.33
CA PRO A 168 20.43 -1.94 -23.66
C PRO A 168 21.61 -2.01 -24.63
N MET A 169 21.74 -1.02 -25.52
CA MET A 169 22.90 -0.78 -26.35
C MET A 169 23.66 0.43 -25.81
N GLY A 170 24.92 0.19 -25.43
CA GLY A 170 25.74 1.16 -24.71
C GLY A 170 25.36 1.22 -23.23
N ALA A 171 26.01 2.10 -22.46
CA ALA A 171 25.77 2.31 -21.05
C ALA A 171 26.05 3.76 -20.66
N GLU A 172 25.46 4.24 -19.57
CA GLU A 172 25.67 5.56 -19.01
C GLU A 172 25.39 6.68 -20.06
N ASP A 173 26.28 7.64 -20.22
CA ASP A 173 26.13 8.70 -21.22
C ASP A 173 26.10 8.15 -22.68
N ASN A 174 26.66 6.97 -22.89
CA ASN A 174 26.66 6.28 -24.20
C ASN A 174 25.48 5.33 -24.40
N PHE A 175 24.45 5.39 -23.58
CA PHE A 175 23.21 4.65 -23.81
C PHE A 175 22.49 5.22 -25.03
N TRP A 176 22.51 4.50 -26.16
CA TRP A 176 22.04 5.01 -27.44
C TRP A 176 20.90 4.21 -28.08
N GLY A 177 20.58 3.03 -27.56
CA GLY A 177 19.50 2.23 -28.11
C GLY A 177 19.15 1.03 -27.26
N VAL A 178 18.18 0.26 -27.70
CA VAL A 178 17.75 -1.00 -27.09
C VAL A 178 17.55 -2.07 -28.15
N ILE A 179 17.71 -3.32 -27.76
CA ILE A 179 17.34 -4.49 -28.58
C ILE A 179 16.07 -5.07 -27.96
N ASP A 180 15.02 -5.16 -28.73
CA ASP A 180 13.80 -5.89 -28.35
C ASP A 180 14.10 -7.40 -28.55
N LEU A 181 14.14 -8.10 -27.41
CA LEU A 181 14.46 -9.54 -27.40
C LEU A 181 13.29 -10.42 -27.87
N VAL A 182 12.08 -9.88 -27.94
CA VAL A 182 10.92 -10.60 -28.48
C VAL A 182 10.92 -10.64 -29.99
N THR A 183 11.19 -9.50 -30.61
CA THR A 183 11.23 -9.35 -32.09
C THR A 183 12.63 -9.49 -32.68
N MET A 184 13.66 -9.56 -31.84
CA MET A 184 15.06 -9.52 -32.22
C MET A 184 15.39 -8.33 -33.14
N THR A 185 14.89 -7.16 -32.76
CA THR A 185 15.05 -5.91 -33.49
C THR A 185 15.79 -4.89 -32.63
N ALA A 186 16.85 -4.29 -33.18
CA ALA A 186 17.56 -3.20 -32.53
C ALA A 186 16.89 -1.85 -32.86
N TRP A 187 16.76 -0.99 -31.88
CA TRP A 187 16.14 0.34 -31.97
C TRP A 187 17.14 1.41 -31.57
N ASP A 188 17.36 2.40 -32.44
CA ASP A 188 18.26 3.52 -32.21
C ASP A 188 17.50 4.74 -31.70
N PHE A 189 17.93 5.27 -30.57
CA PHE A 189 17.43 6.53 -30.00
C PHE A 189 18.14 7.70 -30.66
N LYS A 190 17.44 8.46 -31.48
CA LYS A 190 18.02 9.63 -32.13
C LYS A 190 18.49 10.67 -31.13
N ALA A 191 19.78 11.00 -31.17
CA ALA A 191 20.46 11.85 -30.19
C ALA A 191 19.93 13.30 -30.12
N ASP A 192 19.33 13.83 -31.19
CA ASP A 192 19.07 15.27 -31.35
C ASP A 192 17.60 15.70 -31.16
N ASP A 193 16.64 14.77 -31.05
CA ASP A 193 15.24 15.11 -31.03
C ASP A 193 14.57 15.14 -29.64
N LYS A 194 15.36 14.92 -28.58
CA LYS A 194 14.88 14.84 -27.18
C LYS A 194 13.78 13.79 -26.97
N GLY A 195 13.81 12.69 -27.73
CA GLY A 195 12.83 11.61 -27.65
C GLY A 195 11.46 11.96 -28.24
N MET A 196 11.37 12.96 -29.12
CA MET A 196 10.12 13.40 -29.74
C MET A 196 9.58 12.46 -30.78
N THR A 197 10.45 11.78 -31.52
CA THR A 197 10.08 10.76 -32.49
C THR A 197 10.22 9.36 -31.86
N TYR A 198 9.40 8.45 -32.34
CA TYR A 198 9.56 7.04 -31.99
C TYR A 198 10.93 6.54 -32.52
N PRO A 199 11.65 5.69 -31.77
CA PRO A 199 12.93 5.14 -32.22
C PRO A 199 12.82 4.47 -33.59
N GLU A 200 13.91 4.48 -34.36
CA GLU A 200 13.94 3.84 -35.67
C GLU A 200 14.53 2.43 -35.53
N PRO A 201 13.91 1.44 -36.21
CA PRO A 201 14.46 0.11 -36.23
C PRO A 201 15.74 0.11 -37.08
N MET A 202 16.74 -0.63 -36.65
CA MET A 202 17.97 -0.87 -37.39
C MET A 202 17.77 -2.07 -38.30
N ASP A 203 18.49 -2.09 -39.45
CA ASP A 203 18.41 -3.19 -40.39
C ASP A 203 18.95 -4.50 -39.78
N GLU A 204 19.95 -4.42 -38.91
CA GLU A 204 20.56 -5.58 -38.23
C GLU A 204 20.99 -5.21 -36.81
N ILE A 205 21.00 -6.21 -35.93
CA ILE A 205 21.59 -6.06 -34.59
C ILE A 205 23.11 -5.89 -34.73
N PRO A 206 23.73 -4.86 -34.11
CA PRO A 206 25.16 -4.67 -34.16
C PRO A 206 25.92 -5.91 -33.67
N ALA A 207 26.99 -6.27 -34.41
CA ALA A 207 27.72 -7.53 -34.19
C ALA A 207 28.22 -7.74 -32.76
N GLU A 208 28.53 -6.64 -32.05
CA GLU A 208 28.99 -6.66 -30.66
C GLU A 208 27.92 -7.09 -29.66
N PHE A 209 26.64 -6.95 -29.99
CA PHE A 209 25.50 -7.31 -29.11
C PHE A 209 24.80 -8.59 -29.56
N LYS A 210 25.14 -9.15 -30.70
CA LYS A 210 24.37 -10.23 -31.31
C LYS A 210 24.38 -11.51 -30.49
N GLU A 211 25.54 -11.91 -29.98
CA GLU A 211 25.70 -13.12 -29.14
C GLU A 211 24.90 -13.02 -27.84
N ASP A 212 24.98 -11.88 -27.15
CA ASP A 212 24.24 -11.62 -25.94
C ASP A 212 22.73 -11.56 -26.21
N ALA A 213 22.30 -10.91 -27.30
CA ALA A 213 20.89 -10.84 -27.67
C ALA A 213 20.30 -12.23 -27.96
N GLU A 214 21.04 -13.11 -28.66
CA GLU A 214 20.60 -14.49 -28.88
C GLU A 214 20.51 -15.28 -27.57
N LEU A 215 21.45 -15.10 -26.63
CA LEU A 215 21.44 -15.74 -25.33
C LEU A 215 20.21 -15.30 -24.50
N TYR A 216 19.98 -14.01 -24.39
CA TYR A 216 18.85 -13.50 -23.61
C TYR A 216 17.48 -13.71 -24.27
N HIS A 217 17.43 -13.75 -25.60
CA HIS A 217 16.24 -14.19 -26.33
C HIS A 217 15.87 -15.64 -25.97
N GLN A 218 16.87 -16.53 -25.94
CA GLN A 218 16.66 -17.91 -25.54
C GLN A 218 16.17 -18.04 -24.07
N GLU A 219 16.76 -17.27 -23.14
CA GLU A 219 16.32 -17.22 -21.77
C GLU A 219 14.86 -16.75 -21.67
N LEU A 220 14.48 -15.72 -22.44
CA LEU A 220 13.10 -15.22 -22.51
C LEU A 220 12.13 -16.26 -23.07
N LEU A 221 12.54 -16.97 -24.12
CA LEU A 221 11.74 -18.02 -24.75
C LEU A 221 11.48 -19.18 -23.80
N GLU A 222 12.50 -19.64 -23.08
CA GLU A 222 12.40 -20.71 -22.08
C GLU A 222 11.46 -20.29 -20.93
N ALA A 223 11.64 -19.09 -20.40
CA ALA A 223 10.78 -18.57 -19.32
C ALA A 223 9.32 -18.35 -19.78
N ALA A 224 9.09 -17.98 -21.04
CA ALA A 224 7.75 -17.88 -21.59
C ALA A 224 7.10 -19.26 -21.82
N ALA A 225 7.89 -20.23 -22.24
CA ALA A 225 7.45 -21.62 -22.41
C ALA A 225 7.01 -22.25 -21.09
N ASP A 226 7.67 -21.95 -19.97
CA ASP A 226 7.24 -22.40 -18.63
C ASP A 226 5.84 -21.90 -18.23
N CYS A 227 5.33 -20.90 -18.93
CA CYS A 227 4.00 -20.32 -18.70
C CYS A 227 2.93 -20.81 -19.68
N ASP A 228 3.33 -21.53 -20.76
CA ASP A 228 2.42 -21.95 -21.83
C ASP A 228 2.78 -23.32 -22.37
N ASP A 229 1.88 -24.30 -22.15
CA ASP A 229 2.12 -25.70 -22.51
C ASP A 229 2.29 -25.90 -24.04
N ASP A 230 1.57 -25.15 -24.87
CA ASP A 230 1.66 -25.23 -26.34
C ASP A 230 3.01 -24.70 -26.84
N LEU A 231 3.48 -23.61 -26.23
CA LEU A 231 4.81 -23.05 -26.51
C LEU A 231 5.92 -23.98 -26.04
N MET A 232 5.75 -24.58 -24.86
CA MET A 232 6.70 -25.54 -24.30
C MET A 232 6.88 -26.74 -25.23
N GLU A 233 5.79 -27.29 -25.81
CA GLU A 233 5.87 -28.42 -26.75
C GLU A 233 6.68 -28.04 -28.00
N LYS A 234 6.45 -26.85 -28.57
CA LYS A 234 7.21 -26.36 -29.73
C LYS A 234 8.71 -26.18 -29.43
N VAL A 235 9.03 -25.56 -28.27
CA VAL A 235 10.44 -25.36 -27.87
C VAL A 235 11.14 -26.69 -27.67
N LEU A 236 10.50 -27.69 -27.07
CA LEU A 236 11.06 -29.03 -26.86
C LEU A 236 11.23 -29.81 -28.17
N MET A 237 10.40 -29.52 -29.19
CA MET A 237 10.49 -30.13 -30.53
C MET A 237 11.43 -29.36 -31.47
N GLU A 238 12.05 -28.29 -31.01
CA GLU A 238 12.89 -27.37 -31.79
C GLU A 238 12.13 -26.80 -33.01
N GLU A 239 10.84 -26.55 -32.88
CA GLU A 239 10.01 -25.92 -33.90
C GLU A 239 10.16 -24.39 -33.86
N GLU A 240 9.91 -23.75 -35.00
CA GLU A 240 9.96 -22.29 -35.09
C GLU A 240 8.80 -21.65 -34.32
N VAL A 241 9.13 -20.70 -33.46
CA VAL A 241 8.15 -19.92 -32.64
C VAL A 241 7.95 -18.55 -33.28
N SER A 242 6.72 -18.19 -33.57
CA SER A 242 6.41 -16.85 -34.08
C SER A 242 6.46 -15.80 -32.99
N VAL A 243 6.66 -14.54 -33.39
CA VAL A 243 6.66 -13.39 -32.45
C VAL A 243 5.31 -13.27 -31.74
N GLU A 244 4.21 -13.54 -32.43
CA GLU A 244 2.86 -13.49 -31.87
C GLU A 244 2.64 -14.54 -30.77
N GLU A 245 3.13 -15.76 -30.99
CA GLU A 245 3.06 -16.83 -29.98
C GLU A 245 3.89 -16.50 -28.75
N LEU A 246 5.12 -16.00 -28.94
CA LEU A 246 5.99 -15.58 -27.86
C LEU A 246 5.37 -14.43 -27.07
N LYS A 247 4.82 -13.41 -27.73
CA LYS A 247 4.09 -12.31 -27.08
C LYS A 247 2.88 -12.80 -26.26
N ALA A 248 2.11 -13.73 -26.83
CA ALA A 248 0.95 -14.30 -26.15
C ALA A 248 1.34 -15.07 -24.88
N ALA A 249 2.42 -15.85 -24.92
CA ALA A 249 2.95 -16.58 -23.78
C ALA A 249 3.51 -15.66 -22.70
N ILE A 250 4.29 -14.63 -23.07
CA ILE A 250 4.78 -13.61 -22.13
C ILE A 250 3.59 -12.91 -21.45
N ARG A 251 2.57 -12.50 -22.22
CA ARG A 251 1.35 -11.90 -21.68
C ARG A 251 0.64 -12.82 -20.68
N LYS A 252 0.46 -14.09 -21.04
CA LYS A 252 -0.14 -15.12 -20.18
C LYS A 252 0.63 -15.29 -18.88
N GLY A 253 1.97 -15.39 -18.96
CA GLY A 253 2.84 -15.48 -17.79
C GLY A 253 2.79 -14.22 -16.91
N THR A 254 2.77 -13.04 -17.53
CA THR A 254 2.67 -11.74 -16.82
C THR A 254 1.34 -11.62 -16.06
N ILE A 255 0.22 -11.92 -16.70
CA ILE A 255 -1.11 -11.88 -16.11
C ILE A 255 -1.23 -12.89 -14.94
N ALA A 256 -0.61 -14.06 -15.08
CA ALA A 256 -0.56 -15.07 -14.03
C ALA A 256 0.47 -14.79 -12.92
N CYS A 257 1.21 -13.68 -12.98
CA CYS A 257 2.32 -13.34 -12.09
C CYS A 257 3.43 -14.42 -12.01
N LYS A 258 3.59 -15.20 -13.07
CA LYS A 258 4.62 -16.25 -13.21
C LYS A 258 5.84 -15.80 -13.99
N LEU A 259 5.76 -14.65 -14.63
CA LEU A 259 6.83 -14.04 -15.42
C LEU A 259 6.71 -12.52 -15.30
N HIS A 260 7.84 -11.84 -15.10
CA HIS A 260 7.89 -10.38 -15.09
C HIS A 260 8.87 -9.90 -16.16
N PRO A 261 8.38 -9.44 -17.34
CA PRO A 261 9.26 -8.92 -18.38
C PRO A 261 9.87 -7.58 -17.95
N VAL A 262 11.17 -7.44 -18.20
CA VAL A 262 11.97 -6.29 -17.75
C VAL A 262 12.40 -5.47 -18.97
N PHE A 263 12.14 -4.16 -18.88
CA PHE A 263 12.46 -3.14 -19.87
C PHE A 263 13.50 -2.16 -19.31
N VAL A 264 14.17 -1.42 -20.18
CA VAL A 264 15.24 -0.50 -19.80
C VAL A 264 15.06 0.87 -20.44
N GLY A 265 15.48 1.92 -19.72
CA GLY A 265 15.48 3.26 -20.29
C GLY A 265 16.00 4.33 -19.33
N SER A 266 15.86 5.56 -19.76
CA SER A 266 16.09 6.77 -18.99
C SER A 266 14.97 7.75 -19.23
N SER A 267 14.03 7.83 -18.30
CA SER A 267 12.91 8.77 -18.39
C SER A 267 13.38 10.22 -18.41
N TYR A 268 14.46 10.54 -17.70
CA TYR A 268 15.06 11.88 -17.71
C TYR A 268 15.63 12.27 -19.08
N LYS A 269 16.26 11.34 -19.78
CA LYS A 269 16.81 11.53 -21.13
C LYS A 269 15.78 11.25 -22.24
N ASN A 270 14.53 10.94 -21.88
CA ASN A 270 13.44 10.61 -22.81
C ASN A 270 13.72 9.37 -23.68
N LYS A 271 14.36 8.34 -23.13
CA LYS A 271 14.72 7.10 -23.82
C LYS A 271 14.00 5.91 -23.21
N GLY A 272 13.41 5.03 -24.03
CA GLY A 272 12.76 3.79 -23.60
C GLY A 272 11.34 3.91 -23.07
N VAL A 273 10.75 5.10 -23.03
CA VAL A 273 9.39 5.32 -22.47
C VAL A 273 8.29 4.96 -23.47
N GLN A 274 8.52 5.20 -24.77
CA GLN A 274 7.54 4.85 -25.80
C GLN A 274 7.44 3.34 -25.96
N GLU A 275 8.55 2.62 -25.89
CA GLU A 275 8.61 1.16 -25.87
C GLU A 275 7.94 0.59 -24.61
N LEU A 276 8.08 1.27 -23.46
CA LEU A 276 7.35 0.90 -22.25
C LEU A 276 5.83 1.02 -22.44
N LEU A 277 5.35 2.06 -23.14
CA LEU A 277 3.93 2.21 -23.47
C LEU A 277 3.44 1.08 -24.37
N ASP A 278 4.24 0.67 -25.34
CA ASP A 278 3.94 -0.48 -26.21
C ASP A 278 3.93 -1.79 -25.41
N ALA A 279 4.85 -1.96 -24.46
CA ALA A 279 4.88 -3.11 -23.57
C ALA A 279 3.63 -3.18 -22.66
N VAL A 280 3.12 -2.04 -22.18
CA VAL A 280 1.86 -1.98 -21.44
C VAL A 280 0.69 -2.47 -22.31
N VAL A 281 0.65 -2.11 -23.59
CA VAL A 281 -0.38 -2.61 -24.51
C VAL A 281 -0.26 -4.12 -24.69
N ASP A 282 0.96 -4.62 -24.96
CA ASP A 282 1.20 -6.01 -25.32
C ASP A 282 1.04 -6.98 -24.12
N TYR A 283 1.56 -6.62 -22.96
CA TYR A 283 1.74 -7.58 -21.85
C TYR A 283 0.84 -7.34 -20.65
N MET A 284 0.29 -6.13 -20.47
CA MET A 284 -0.56 -5.85 -19.32
C MET A 284 -2.01 -6.24 -19.58
N PRO A 285 -2.74 -6.70 -18.55
CA PRO A 285 -4.13 -7.10 -18.69
C PRO A 285 -5.05 -5.91 -19.01
N SER A 286 -6.12 -6.21 -19.72
CA SER A 286 -7.33 -5.39 -19.77
C SER A 286 -8.30 -5.80 -18.65
N PRO A 287 -9.34 -5.02 -18.34
CA PRO A 287 -10.32 -5.40 -17.31
C PRO A 287 -11.02 -6.75 -17.53
N ILE A 288 -11.05 -7.27 -18.75
CA ILE A 288 -11.64 -8.58 -19.06
C ILE A 288 -10.67 -9.76 -18.91
N ASP A 289 -9.35 -9.48 -18.85
CA ASP A 289 -8.33 -10.50 -18.62
C ASP A 289 -8.15 -10.83 -17.14
N VAL A 290 -8.60 -9.95 -16.25
CA VAL A 290 -8.54 -10.16 -14.80
C VAL A 290 -9.70 -11.04 -14.36
N PRO A 291 -9.50 -11.92 -13.37
CA PRO A 291 -10.59 -12.72 -12.81
C PRO A 291 -11.76 -11.85 -12.34
N ALA A 292 -12.98 -12.41 -12.37
CA ALA A 292 -14.15 -11.77 -11.80
C ALA A 292 -13.91 -11.42 -10.33
N ILE A 293 -14.32 -10.21 -9.93
CA ILE A 293 -14.13 -9.79 -8.55
C ILE A 293 -15.03 -10.55 -7.61
N LYS A 294 -14.45 -11.09 -6.54
CA LYS A 294 -15.16 -11.83 -5.51
C LYS A 294 -15.75 -10.92 -4.44
N GLY A 295 -16.81 -11.37 -3.84
CA GLY A 295 -17.47 -10.71 -2.74
C GLY A 295 -18.43 -11.66 -2.01
N THR A 296 -19.15 -11.12 -1.05
CA THR A 296 -20.14 -11.87 -0.27
C THR A 296 -21.50 -11.19 -0.39
N ASN A 297 -22.53 -11.96 -0.63
CA ASN A 297 -23.90 -11.44 -0.59
C ASN A 297 -24.27 -11.11 0.88
N PRO A 298 -24.60 -9.86 1.21
CA PRO A 298 -24.87 -9.48 2.60
C PRO A 298 -26.14 -10.08 3.19
N GLU A 299 -27.09 -10.55 2.35
CA GLU A 299 -28.34 -11.13 2.79
C GLU A 299 -28.23 -12.64 3.05
N THR A 300 -27.48 -13.37 2.20
CA THR A 300 -27.35 -14.83 2.29
C THR A 300 -26.05 -15.27 2.97
N GLY A 301 -25.03 -14.41 3.00
CA GLY A 301 -23.68 -14.74 3.47
C GLY A 301 -22.90 -15.66 2.51
N GLU A 302 -23.41 -15.93 1.32
CA GLU A 302 -22.75 -16.77 0.32
C GLU A 302 -21.74 -15.97 -0.50
N GLU A 303 -20.69 -16.65 -0.96
CA GLU A 303 -19.75 -16.06 -1.91
C GLU A 303 -20.44 -15.79 -3.25
N ASP A 304 -20.14 -14.67 -3.84
CA ASP A 304 -20.63 -14.22 -5.13
C ASP A 304 -19.49 -13.53 -5.91
N GLU A 305 -19.65 -13.42 -7.22
CA GLU A 305 -18.63 -12.78 -8.07
C GLU A 305 -19.25 -11.86 -9.12
N ARG A 306 -18.49 -10.87 -9.58
CA ARG A 306 -18.92 -9.93 -10.61
C ARG A 306 -17.92 -9.92 -11.76
N PRO A 307 -18.37 -10.32 -12.97
CA PRO A 307 -17.53 -10.23 -14.17
C PRO A 307 -17.42 -8.77 -14.65
N SER A 308 -16.33 -8.45 -15.32
CA SER A 308 -16.15 -7.15 -15.99
C SER A 308 -17.05 -7.02 -17.23
N ASP A 309 -18.36 -6.97 -17.02
CA ASP A 309 -19.36 -6.84 -18.08
C ASP A 309 -20.25 -5.61 -17.82
N PRO A 310 -20.34 -4.66 -18.76
CA PRO A 310 -21.23 -3.51 -18.65
C PRO A 310 -22.73 -3.84 -18.52
N LYS A 311 -23.14 -5.07 -18.89
CA LYS A 311 -24.53 -5.54 -18.80
C LYS A 311 -24.86 -6.26 -17.51
N ALA A 312 -23.84 -6.63 -16.72
CA ALA A 312 -24.04 -7.26 -15.42
C ALA A 312 -24.61 -6.26 -14.39
N PRO A 313 -25.14 -6.73 -13.25
CA PRO A 313 -25.53 -5.83 -12.16
C PRO A 313 -24.37 -4.92 -11.73
N PHE A 314 -24.67 -3.66 -11.45
CA PHE A 314 -23.65 -2.69 -11.06
C PHE A 314 -22.97 -3.08 -9.75
N SER A 315 -21.65 -3.02 -9.74
CA SER A 315 -20.84 -3.07 -8.52
C SER A 315 -19.58 -2.22 -8.65
N SER A 316 -19.21 -1.55 -7.57
CA SER A 316 -18.03 -0.70 -7.50
C SER A 316 -17.46 -0.65 -6.08
N LEU A 317 -16.17 -0.37 -5.99
CA LEU A 317 -15.46 -0.16 -4.74
C LEU A 317 -15.09 1.32 -4.59
N ALA A 318 -15.45 1.92 -3.47
CA ALA A 318 -15.01 3.25 -3.08
C ALA A 318 -13.60 3.13 -2.48
N PHE A 319 -12.57 3.41 -3.28
CA PHE A 319 -11.19 3.18 -2.86
C PHE A 319 -10.47 4.41 -2.32
N LYS A 320 -10.98 5.62 -2.63
CA LYS A 320 -10.38 6.88 -2.16
C LYS A 320 -11.45 7.94 -1.93
N ILE A 321 -11.28 8.70 -0.86
CA ILE A 321 -12.06 9.90 -0.59
C ILE A 321 -11.11 11.09 -0.56
N MET A 322 -11.55 12.21 -1.09
CA MET A 322 -10.84 13.47 -1.08
C MET A 322 -11.82 14.61 -0.79
N THR A 323 -11.40 15.57 0.01
CA THR A 323 -12.16 16.78 0.25
C THR A 323 -11.68 17.86 -0.72
N ASP A 324 -12.60 18.34 -1.54
CA ASP A 324 -12.34 19.40 -2.52
C ASP A 324 -12.96 20.72 -2.05
N PRO A 325 -12.25 21.86 -2.14
CA PRO A 325 -12.75 23.16 -1.67
C PRO A 325 -14.00 23.66 -2.41
N PHE A 326 -14.20 23.22 -3.67
CA PHE A 326 -15.25 23.72 -4.55
C PHE A 326 -16.47 22.80 -4.66
N VAL A 327 -16.23 21.49 -4.70
CA VAL A 327 -17.31 20.50 -4.91
C VAL A 327 -17.59 19.66 -3.66
N GLY A 328 -16.82 19.84 -2.60
CA GLY A 328 -16.96 19.09 -1.34
C GLY A 328 -16.35 17.70 -1.42
N LYS A 329 -17.06 16.71 -0.92
CA LYS A 329 -16.57 15.33 -0.85
C LYS A 329 -16.57 14.68 -2.23
N LEU A 330 -15.40 14.25 -2.69
CA LEU A 330 -15.17 13.44 -3.88
C LEU A 330 -14.91 12.00 -3.45
N THR A 331 -15.66 11.06 -4.00
CA THR A 331 -15.45 9.62 -3.76
C THR A 331 -15.00 8.97 -5.07
N TYR A 332 -13.80 8.40 -5.07
CA TYR A 332 -13.28 7.67 -6.23
C TYR A 332 -13.78 6.24 -6.22
N LEU A 333 -14.35 5.82 -7.33
CA LEU A 333 -14.91 4.49 -7.54
C LEU A 333 -14.15 3.76 -8.64
N ARG A 334 -13.81 2.51 -8.38
CA ARG A 334 -13.51 1.52 -9.40
C ARG A 334 -14.79 0.76 -9.71
N VAL A 335 -15.27 0.85 -10.95
CA VAL A 335 -16.44 0.10 -11.42
C VAL A 335 -15.96 -1.28 -11.90
N TYR A 336 -16.45 -2.34 -11.26
CA TYR A 336 -16.11 -3.71 -11.62
C TYR A 336 -17.13 -4.34 -12.56
N SER A 337 -18.40 -4.05 -12.39
CA SER A 337 -19.49 -4.58 -13.25
C SER A 337 -20.58 -3.56 -13.45
N GLY A 338 -21.35 -3.74 -14.52
CA GLY A 338 -22.52 -2.92 -14.81
C GLY A 338 -22.22 -1.55 -15.34
N THR A 339 -23.22 -0.69 -15.28
CA THR A 339 -23.19 0.71 -15.74
C THR A 339 -23.84 1.61 -14.69
N LEU A 340 -23.30 2.80 -14.50
CA LEU A 340 -23.79 3.78 -13.54
C LEU A 340 -24.04 5.13 -14.26
N ASP A 341 -25.22 5.69 -14.04
CA ASP A 341 -25.62 6.98 -14.61
C ASP A 341 -25.62 8.10 -13.56
N SER A 342 -25.25 9.30 -13.96
CA SER A 342 -25.37 10.50 -13.15
C SER A 342 -26.83 10.71 -12.73
N GLY A 343 -27.04 11.05 -11.44
CA GLY A 343 -28.38 11.26 -10.86
C GLY A 343 -29.11 10.00 -10.43
N SER A 344 -28.58 8.79 -10.71
CA SER A 344 -29.16 7.50 -10.31
C SER A 344 -28.99 7.24 -8.81
N TYR A 345 -29.52 6.09 -8.36
CA TYR A 345 -29.40 5.60 -6.97
C TYR A 345 -28.64 4.28 -6.95
N VAL A 346 -27.85 4.09 -5.90
CA VAL A 346 -27.14 2.86 -5.59
C VAL A 346 -27.33 2.52 -4.11
N VAL A 347 -27.00 1.30 -3.73
CA VAL A 347 -26.95 0.87 -2.34
C VAL A 347 -25.49 0.75 -1.91
N ASN A 348 -25.16 1.37 -0.79
CA ASN A 348 -23.93 1.11 -0.07
C ASN A 348 -24.16 -0.18 0.74
N ALA A 349 -23.72 -1.31 0.20
CA ALA A 349 -23.93 -2.62 0.78
C ALA A 349 -23.19 -2.81 2.11
N SER A 350 -22.05 -2.14 2.30
CA SER A 350 -21.27 -2.20 3.54
C SER A 350 -21.98 -1.56 4.73
N LYS A 351 -22.92 -0.63 4.49
CA LYS A 351 -23.63 0.16 5.52
C LYS A 351 -25.15 0.02 5.43
N ASP A 352 -25.65 -0.74 4.48
CA ASP A 352 -27.08 -0.88 4.19
C ASP A 352 -27.79 0.47 4.04
N LYS A 353 -27.24 1.34 3.17
CA LYS A 353 -27.78 2.69 2.93
C LYS A 353 -27.91 3.00 1.45
N LYS A 354 -29.08 3.53 1.07
CA LYS A 354 -29.30 4.05 -0.28
C LYS A 354 -28.64 5.42 -0.44
N GLU A 355 -27.85 5.57 -1.50
CA GLU A 355 -27.10 6.77 -1.82
C GLU A 355 -27.51 7.27 -3.22
N ARG A 356 -27.53 8.59 -3.39
CA ARG A 356 -27.79 9.20 -4.69
C ARG A 356 -26.48 9.63 -5.32
N ILE A 357 -26.25 9.20 -6.56
CA ILE A 357 -25.15 9.69 -7.39
C ILE A 357 -25.45 11.12 -7.82
N GLY A 358 -24.61 12.05 -7.43
CA GLY A 358 -24.73 13.43 -7.87
C GLY A 358 -24.17 13.59 -9.29
N ARG A 359 -22.92 14.00 -9.42
CA ARG A 359 -22.18 14.08 -10.68
C ARG A 359 -21.14 13.00 -10.76
N LEU A 360 -20.92 12.50 -11.98
CA LEU A 360 -19.80 11.62 -12.31
C LEU A 360 -18.72 12.46 -12.97
N LEU A 361 -17.48 12.29 -12.52
CA LEU A 361 -16.33 13.05 -12.98
C LEU A 361 -15.23 12.10 -13.44
N GLN A 362 -14.72 12.31 -14.64
CA GLN A 362 -13.45 11.75 -15.08
C GLN A 362 -12.32 12.69 -14.63
N MET A 363 -11.36 12.12 -13.92
CA MET A 363 -10.25 12.91 -13.37
C MET A 363 -9.04 12.92 -14.31
N HIS A 364 -8.37 14.05 -14.34
CA HIS A 364 -7.09 14.26 -15.00
C HIS A 364 -6.20 15.07 -14.04
N SER A 365 -5.52 14.37 -13.14
CA SER A 365 -4.88 14.99 -11.99
C SER A 365 -5.91 15.85 -11.23
N ASN A 366 -5.76 17.16 -11.16
CA ASN A 366 -6.72 18.08 -10.51
C ASN A 366 -7.82 18.62 -11.45
N ASN A 367 -7.76 18.32 -12.74
CA ASN A 367 -8.80 18.73 -13.70
C ASN A 367 -9.95 17.73 -13.74
N ARG A 368 -11.17 18.22 -13.91
CA ARG A 368 -12.40 17.42 -13.84
C ARG A 368 -13.19 17.59 -15.13
N ILE A 369 -13.67 16.48 -15.65
CA ILE A 369 -14.56 16.45 -16.81
C ILE A 369 -15.84 15.74 -16.38
N ASP A 370 -16.99 16.41 -16.50
CA ASP A 370 -18.28 15.79 -16.23
C ASP A 370 -18.57 14.70 -17.27
N VAL A 371 -19.04 13.55 -16.80
CA VAL A 371 -19.50 12.45 -17.65
C VAL A 371 -20.90 12.01 -17.21
N ASP A 372 -21.74 11.64 -18.19
CA ASP A 372 -23.11 11.25 -17.90
C ASP A 372 -23.22 9.81 -17.38
N THR A 373 -22.32 8.94 -17.83
CA THR A 373 -22.34 7.51 -17.52
C THR A 373 -20.93 6.95 -17.43
N CYS A 374 -20.75 5.96 -16.56
CA CYS A 374 -19.55 5.12 -16.49
C CYS A 374 -19.94 3.64 -16.47
N SER A 375 -18.98 2.74 -16.74
CA SER A 375 -19.25 1.31 -16.85
C SER A 375 -18.10 0.47 -16.30
N ALA A 376 -18.29 -0.83 -16.24
CA ALA A 376 -17.25 -1.79 -15.90
C ALA A 376 -15.90 -1.40 -16.50
N GLY A 377 -14.83 -1.49 -15.72
CA GLY A 377 -13.48 -1.10 -16.11
C GLY A 377 -13.15 0.38 -15.89
N ASP A 378 -14.11 1.25 -15.59
CA ASP A 378 -13.86 2.67 -15.38
C ASP A 378 -13.41 2.99 -13.95
N ILE A 379 -12.53 4.01 -13.84
CA ILE A 379 -12.18 4.69 -12.59
C ILE A 379 -12.72 6.11 -12.69
N VAL A 380 -13.66 6.45 -11.79
CA VAL A 380 -14.37 7.74 -11.81
C VAL A 380 -14.45 8.34 -10.41
N ALA A 381 -14.62 9.65 -10.33
CA ALA A 381 -14.93 10.32 -9.08
C ALA A 381 -16.42 10.69 -9.04
N VAL A 382 -17.04 10.52 -7.88
CA VAL A 382 -18.46 10.81 -7.66
C VAL A 382 -18.62 11.92 -6.64
N VAL A 383 -19.49 12.89 -6.95
CA VAL A 383 -19.91 13.95 -6.04
C VAL A 383 -21.28 13.61 -5.46
N GLY A 384 -21.48 13.84 -4.18
CA GLY A 384 -22.81 13.76 -3.55
C GLY A 384 -23.04 12.56 -2.63
N LEU A 385 -22.10 11.63 -2.54
CA LEU A 385 -22.15 10.51 -1.61
C LEU A 385 -21.90 11.02 -0.17
N LYS A 386 -22.85 10.77 0.73
CA LYS A 386 -22.81 11.30 2.10
C LYS A 386 -22.27 10.32 3.12
N ASN A 387 -22.68 9.04 3.00
CA ASN A 387 -22.37 8.01 3.99
C ASN A 387 -21.22 7.09 3.57
N THR A 388 -20.81 7.15 2.30
CA THR A 388 -19.76 6.29 1.74
C THR A 388 -18.39 6.68 2.29
N THR A 389 -17.63 5.69 2.74
CA THR A 389 -16.24 5.81 3.20
C THR A 389 -15.31 4.94 2.36
N THR A 390 -14.00 5.10 2.50
CA THR A 390 -12.99 4.26 1.83
C THR A 390 -13.20 2.80 2.22
N GLY A 391 -13.24 1.91 1.23
CA GLY A 391 -13.50 0.48 1.40
C GLY A 391 -14.97 0.06 1.23
N ASP A 392 -15.91 1.01 1.18
CA ASP A 392 -17.33 0.66 1.00
C ASP A 392 -17.62 0.17 -0.42
N THR A 393 -18.52 -0.78 -0.52
CA THR A 393 -19.05 -1.28 -1.80
C THR A 393 -20.37 -0.59 -2.15
N LEU A 394 -20.45 -0.07 -3.37
CA LEU A 394 -21.68 0.45 -3.95
C LEU A 394 -22.16 -0.50 -5.04
N CYS A 395 -23.42 -0.92 -4.97
CA CYS A 395 -23.97 -1.90 -5.89
C CYS A 395 -25.45 -1.63 -6.24
N ASP A 396 -25.96 -2.44 -7.17
CA ASP A 396 -27.38 -2.46 -7.52
C ASP A 396 -28.20 -3.01 -6.34
N GLU A 397 -29.33 -2.36 -6.05
CA GLU A 397 -30.27 -2.76 -5.00
C GLU A 397 -30.82 -4.18 -5.22
N THR A 398 -30.95 -4.61 -6.46
CA THR A 398 -31.51 -5.93 -6.83
C THR A 398 -30.49 -7.08 -6.77
N ALA A 399 -29.20 -6.76 -6.68
CA ALA A 399 -28.13 -7.74 -6.66
C ALA A 399 -27.03 -7.30 -5.66
N PRO A 400 -27.33 -7.28 -4.35
CA PRO A 400 -26.40 -6.78 -3.35
C PRO A 400 -25.16 -7.67 -3.23
N ILE A 401 -23.99 -7.03 -3.14
CA ILE A 401 -22.70 -7.68 -2.91
C ILE A 401 -21.82 -6.77 -2.07
N ILE A 402 -21.05 -7.33 -1.16
CA ILE A 402 -19.95 -6.67 -0.48
C ILE A 402 -18.67 -7.24 -1.06
N LEU A 403 -17.91 -6.40 -1.75
CA LEU A 403 -16.61 -6.77 -2.27
C LEU A 403 -15.61 -6.90 -1.12
N GLU A 404 -14.58 -7.72 -1.32
CA GLU A 404 -13.54 -7.95 -0.33
C GLU A 404 -12.94 -6.64 0.21
N ALA A 405 -12.92 -6.50 1.54
CA ALA A 405 -12.49 -5.28 2.20
C ALA A 405 -10.99 -5.06 2.08
N MET A 406 -10.58 -3.80 1.96
CA MET A 406 -9.18 -3.41 2.08
C MET A 406 -8.74 -3.49 3.54
N GLN A 407 -7.54 -4.03 3.77
CA GLN A 407 -6.93 -4.07 5.09
C GLN A 407 -5.85 -2.99 5.18
N PHE A 408 -5.97 -2.12 6.16
CA PHE A 408 -5.00 -1.05 6.39
C PHE A 408 -4.19 -1.34 7.65
N ALA A 409 -2.91 -0.96 7.61
CA ALA A 409 -2.04 -1.06 8.77
C ALA A 409 -2.49 -0.09 9.87
N ASP A 410 -2.30 -0.49 11.12
CA ASP A 410 -2.51 0.39 12.26
C ASP A 410 -1.43 1.47 12.34
N PRO A 411 -1.78 2.70 12.78
CA PRO A 411 -0.80 3.76 12.97
C PRO A 411 0.26 3.38 14.01
N VAL A 412 1.50 3.86 13.82
CA VAL A 412 2.65 3.49 14.66
C VAL A 412 3.17 4.63 15.52
N ILE A 413 2.83 5.88 15.21
CA ILE A 413 3.22 7.04 16.02
C ILE A 413 2.02 7.90 16.38
N ASP A 414 2.07 8.48 17.58
CA ASP A 414 1.07 9.38 18.11
C ASP A 414 1.70 10.73 18.49
N ILE A 415 0.99 11.83 18.19
CA ILE A 415 1.35 13.16 18.65
C ILE A 415 0.13 13.86 19.24
N ALA A 416 0.36 14.73 20.23
CA ALA A 416 -0.66 15.60 20.78
C ALA A 416 -0.77 16.87 19.93
N VAL A 417 -2.00 17.27 19.60
CA VAL A 417 -2.28 18.49 18.83
C VAL A 417 -3.25 19.35 19.61
N GLU A 418 -2.88 20.61 19.84
CA GLU A 418 -3.70 21.57 20.55
C GLU A 418 -3.91 22.83 19.70
N PRO A 419 -5.14 23.34 19.56
CA PRO A 419 -5.37 24.59 18.85
C PRO A 419 -4.72 25.75 19.60
N LYS A 420 -4.22 26.74 18.90
CA LYS A 420 -3.63 27.94 19.54
C LYS A 420 -4.68 28.76 20.29
N THR A 421 -5.93 28.72 19.87
CA THR A 421 -7.02 29.45 20.48
C THR A 421 -8.23 28.55 20.70
N LYS A 422 -9.00 28.82 21.74
CA LYS A 422 -10.22 28.08 22.06
C LYS A 422 -11.29 28.18 20.96
N ALA A 423 -11.28 29.27 20.18
CA ALA A 423 -12.19 29.46 19.04
C ALA A 423 -11.85 28.56 17.83
N GLU A 424 -10.64 28.03 17.76
CA GLU A 424 -10.19 27.12 16.69
C GLU A 424 -10.44 25.63 17.02
N GLN A 425 -10.86 25.32 18.27
CA GLN A 425 -11.11 23.96 18.70
C GLN A 425 -12.13 23.23 17.81
N ASP A 426 -13.27 23.87 17.54
CA ASP A 426 -14.32 23.29 16.71
C ASP A 426 -13.87 23.13 15.25
N LYS A 427 -13.14 24.12 14.73
CA LYS A 427 -12.59 24.06 13.38
C LYS A 427 -11.55 22.93 13.24
N MET A 428 -10.68 22.78 14.25
CA MET A 428 -9.69 21.72 14.29
C MET A 428 -10.35 20.34 14.32
N SER A 429 -11.36 20.16 15.15
CA SER A 429 -12.10 18.89 15.25
C SER A 429 -12.75 18.51 13.90
N ILE A 430 -13.40 19.47 13.23
CA ILE A 430 -14.02 19.25 11.92
C ILE A 430 -12.97 18.94 10.86
N ALA A 431 -11.84 19.65 10.88
CA ALA A 431 -10.75 19.44 9.92
C ALA A 431 -10.11 18.06 10.11
N LEU A 432 -9.80 17.69 11.35
CA LEU A 432 -9.22 16.37 11.68
C LEU A 432 -10.17 15.23 11.30
N GLN A 433 -11.48 15.40 11.54
CA GLN A 433 -12.47 14.40 11.12
C GLN A 433 -12.49 14.21 9.60
N LYS A 434 -12.45 15.30 8.83
CA LYS A 434 -12.38 15.21 7.35
C LYS A 434 -11.10 14.50 6.89
N LEU A 435 -9.96 14.81 7.49
CA LEU A 435 -8.69 14.15 7.19
C LEU A 435 -8.73 12.66 7.53
N ALA A 436 -9.37 12.29 8.65
CA ALA A 436 -9.57 10.88 9.02
C ALA A 436 -10.55 10.13 8.09
N GLU A 437 -11.52 10.84 7.46
CA GLU A 437 -12.37 10.25 6.42
C GLU A 437 -11.61 10.00 5.12
N GLU A 438 -10.58 10.80 4.82
CA GLU A 438 -9.73 10.66 3.64
C GLU A 438 -8.70 9.52 3.81
N ASP A 439 -8.11 9.41 4.98
CA ASP A 439 -7.03 8.47 5.27
C ASP A 439 -7.39 7.50 6.40
N PRO A 440 -7.64 6.22 6.08
CA PRO A 440 -8.01 5.21 7.08
C PRO A 440 -6.86 4.83 8.04
N THR A 441 -5.60 5.18 7.73
CA THR A 441 -4.44 5.00 8.63
C THR A 441 -4.21 6.19 9.54
N PHE A 442 -4.95 7.28 9.34
CA PHE A 442 -4.94 8.44 10.22
C PHE A 442 -6.08 8.33 11.24
N ARG A 443 -5.76 8.33 12.51
CA ARG A 443 -6.75 8.26 13.60
C ARG A 443 -6.70 9.50 14.47
N VAL A 444 -7.87 9.87 14.98
CA VAL A 444 -8.03 10.98 15.93
C VAL A 444 -8.72 10.44 17.18
N SER A 445 -8.13 10.68 18.31
CA SER A 445 -8.68 10.33 19.61
C SER A 445 -8.55 11.48 20.61
N THR A 446 -9.34 11.46 21.67
CA THR A 446 -9.20 12.40 22.78
C THR A 446 -8.72 11.64 24.00
N ASN A 447 -7.62 12.07 24.56
CA ASN A 447 -7.17 11.55 25.84
C ASN A 447 -8.13 12.05 26.94
N HIS A 448 -8.90 11.14 27.54
CA HIS A 448 -9.92 11.48 28.52
C HIS A 448 -9.35 12.03 29.82
N GLU A 449 -8.09 11.72 30.15
CA GLU A 449 -7.43 12.20 31.38
C GLU A 449 -6.87 13.60 31.18
N THR A 450 -6.24 13.88 30.03
CA THR A 450 -5.61 15.16 29.75
C THR A 450 -6.49 16.13 28.97
N GLY A 451 -7.54 15.63 28.33
CA GLY A 451 -8.39 16.40 27.40
C GLY A 451 -7.69 16.75 26.09
N GLN A 452 -6.48 16.22 25.85
CA GLN A 452 -5.70 16.49 24.64
C GLN A 452 -6.26 15.72 23.45
N THR A 453 -6.23 16.35 22.29
CA THR A 453 -6.48 15.67 21.00
C THR A 453 -5.19 14.97 20.57
N ILE A 454 -5.26 13.65 20.42
CA ILE A 454 -4.17 12.82 19.95
C ILE A 454 -4.45 12.45 18.50
N ILE A 455 -3.45 12.63 17.63
CA ILE A 455 -3.50 12.17 16.27
C ILE A 455 -2.44 11.07 16.07
N ALA A 456 -2.84 10.02 15.39
CA ALA A 456 -1.99 8.85 15.13
C ALA A 456 -1.81 8.65 13.63
N GLY A 457 -0.61 8.27 13.21
CA GLY A 457 -0.25 8.07 11.80
C GLY A 457 0.86 7.06 11.59
N MET A 458 1.18 6.81 10.33
CA MET A 458 2.14 5.78 9.91
C MET A 458 3.60 6.18 10.12
N GLY A 459 3.90 7.47 10.18
CA GLY A 459 5.25 7.98 10.34
C GLY A 459 5.29 9.48 10.60
N GLU A 460 6.50 9.99 10.84
CA GLU A 460 6.73 11.42 11.13
C GLU A 460 6.31 12.30 9.95
N LEU A 461 6.71 11.93 8.73
CA LEU A 461 6.36 12.66 7.51
C LEU A 461 4.84 12.68 7.29
N HIS A 462 4.16 11.58 7.54
CA HIS A 462 2.69 11.50 7.43
C HIS A 462 2.02 12.54 8.35
N LEU A 463 2.38 12.56 9.64
CA LEU A 463 1.81 13.51 10.60
C LEU A 463 2.19 14.96 10.33
N GLU A 464 3.41 15.22 9.87
CA GLU A 464 3.82 16.56 9.42
C GLU A 464 2.94 17.09 8.29
N ILE A 465 2.63 16.25 7.30
CA ILE A 465 1.76 16.61 6.18
C ILE A 465 0.34 16.88 6.66
N ILE A 466 -0.20 16.07 7.56
CA ILE A 466 -1.51 16.29 8.16
C ILE A 466 -1.57 17.66 8.87
N ILE A 467 -0.55 18.00 9.63
CA ILE A 467 -0.46 19.30 10.34
C ILE A 467 -0.34 20.46 9.34
N ASP A 468 0.47 20.30 8.32
CA ASP A 468 0.61 21.30 7.29
C ASP A 468 -0.70 21.51 6.49
N ARG A 469 -1.43 20.43 6.23
CA ARG A 469 -2.78 20.49 5.64
C ARG A 469 -3.79 21.21 6.56
N LEU A 470 -3.73 20.97 7.89
CA LEU A 470 -4.55 21.73 8.86
C LEU A 470 -4.31 23.24 8.72
N LEU A 471 -3.06 23.66 8.61
CA LEU A 471 -2.70 25.06 8.46
C LEU A 471 -3.10 25.62 7.09
N ARG A 472 -2.72 24.97 6.01
CA ARG A 472 -2.86 25.50 4.64
C ARG A 472 -4.28 25.39 4.09
N GLU A 473 -4.93 24.23 4.27
CA GLU A 473 -6.26 23.97 3.70
C GLU A 473 -7.38 24.46 4.61
N PHE A 474 -7.28 24.18 5.92
CA PHE A 474 -8.34 24.48 6.88
C PHE A 474 -8.13 25.78 7.65
N LYS A 475 -6.97 26.42 7.50
CA LYS A 475 -6.61 27.67 8.21
C LYS A 475 -6.70 27.51 9.74
N VAL A 476 -6.24 26.38 10.26
CA VAL A 476 -6.18 26.06 11.68
C VAL A 476 -4.73 26.02 12.12
N GLU A 477 -4.36 26.88 13.07
CA GLU A 477 -3.04 26.85 13.69
C GLU A 477 -3.08 25.96 14.94
N ALA A 478 -2.14 25.01 15.01
CA ALA A 478 -2.07 24.07 16.12
C ALA A 478 -0.66 24.02 16.71
N ASN A 479 -0.59 23.84 18.03
CA ASN A 479 0.64 23.45 18.72
C ASN A 479 0.76 21.93 18.69
N VAL A 480 1.96 21.45 18.38
CA VAL A 480 2.25 20.02 18.29
C VAL A 480 3.11 19.60 19.47
N GLY A 481 2.68 18.56 20.17
CA GLY A 481 3.45 17.91 21.21
C GLY A 481 4.55 17.01 20.61
N LYS A 482 5.47 16.53 21.46
CA LYS A 482 6.47 15.55 21.01
C LYS A 482 5.76 14.29 20.50
N PRO A 483 6.27 13.67 19.41
CA PRO A 483 5.77 12.40 18.94
C PRO A 483 5.79 11.36 20.05
N GLN A 484 4.72 10.59 20.19
CA GLN A 484 4.65 9.48 21.12
C GLN A 484 4.69 8.17 20.33
N VAL A 485 5.32 7.17 20.92
CA VAL A 485 5.42 5.83 20.32
C VAL A 485 4.20 5.02 20.71
N ALA A 486 3.58 4.35 19.76
CA ALA A 486 2.48 3.43 20.02
C ALA A 486 3.04 2.11 20.55
N TYR A 487 3.17 2.01 21.85
CA TYR A 487 3.58 0.78 22.53
C TYR A 487 2.46 -0.26 22.51
N ARG A 488 2.84 -1.52 22.69
CA ARG A 488 1.93 -2.67 22.84
C ARG A 488 2.31 -3.47 24.07
N GLU A 489 1.41 -4.32 24.51
CA GLU A 489 1.69 -5.32 25.55
C GLU A 489 1.54 -6.72 24.94
N ARG A 490 2.29 -7.67 25.43
CA ARG A 490 2.17 -9.08 25.06
C ARG A 490 2.36 -9.96 26.29
N PRO A 491 1.60 -11.06 26.44
CA PRO A 491 1.86 -12.02 27.51
C PRO A 491 3.24 -12.65 27.38
N GLY A 492 3.95 -12.79 28.50
CA GLY A 492 5.28 -13.39 28.53
C GLY A 492 5.25 -14.92 28.49
N HIS A 493 4.21 -15.55 29.05
CA HIS A 493 4.01 -17.00 29.02
C HIS A 493 2.51 -17.36 29.05
N GLU A 494 2.22 -18.64 28.81
CA GLU A 494 0.87 -19.17 28.86
C GLU A 494 0.29 -19.15 30.28
N VAL A 495 -1.00 -18.94 30.39
CA VAL A 495 -1.74 -19.03 31.63
C VAL A 495 -2.96 -19.91 31.44
N LEU A 496 -3.03 -20.97 32.21
CA LEU A 496 -4.13 -21.92 32.19
C LEU A 496 -5.13 -21.65 33.32
N ASN A 497 -6.39 -21.91 33.03
CA ASN A 497 -7.51 -21.81 33.98
C ASN A 497 -7.65 -20.42 34.65
N ALA A 498 -7.46 -19.35 33.91
CA ALA A 498 -7.73 -18.01 34.43
C ALA A 498 -9.24 -17.80 34.55
N GLU A 499 -9.66 -17.35 35.75
CA GLU A 499 -11.07 -17.25 36.12
C GLU A 499 -11.53 -15.79 36.11
N GLY A 500 -12.67 -15.55 35.44
CA GLY A 500 -13.43 -14.30 35.55
C GLY A 500 -14.82 -14.57 36.07
N LYS A 501 -15.09 -14.18 37.30
CA LYS A 501 -16.38 -14.37 37.95
C LYS A 501 -16.96 -13.04 38.38
N PHE A 502 -18.05 -12.67 37.73
CA PHE A 502 -18.80 -11.44 38.03
C PHE A 502 -20.09 -11.80 38.73
N VAL A 503 -20.21 -11.36 39.97
CA VAL A 503 -21.42 -11.53 40.80
C VAL A 503 -21.79 -10.19 41.40
N ARG A 504 -22.98 -9.69 41.13
CA ARG A 504 -23.51 -8.46 41.72
C ARG A 504 -24.94 -8.67 42.16
N GLN A 505 -25.23 -8.45 43.43
CA GLN A 505 -26.58 -8.42 43.99
C GLN A 505 -26.90 -7.02 44.50
N SER A 506 -27.88 -6.35 43.92
CA SER A 506 -28.36 -5.04 44.33
C SER A 506 -29.89 -5.07 44.32
N GLY A 507 -30.50 -5.42 45.44
CA GLY A 507 -31.92 -5.19 45.78
C GLY A 507 -32.95 -5.50 44.66
N GLY A 508 -32.81 -6.59 43.92
CA GLY A 508 -33.65 -6.98 42.81
C GLY A 508 -33.04 -8.16 42.03
N ARG A 509 -33.17 -8.20 40.70
CA ARG A 509 -32.56 -9.22 39.83
C ARG A 509 -31.04 -9.08 39.91
N GLY A 510 -30.33 -10.15 40.30
CA GLY A 510 -28.87 -10.18 40.35
C GLY A 510 -28.22 -10.15 38.97
N GLN A 511 -26.88 -10.07 38.95
CA GLN A 511 -26.07 -10.23 37.74
C GLN A 511 -25.03 -11.32 38.00
N TYR A 512 -24.97 -12.30 37.11
CA TYR A 512 -24.05 -13.42 37.21
C TYR A 512 -23.41 -13.75 35.86
N GLY A 513 -22.09 -13.77 35.82
CA GLY A 513 -21.30 -14.28 34.69
C GLY A 513 -20.03 -14.94 35.19
N HIS A 514 -19.69 -16.10 34.63
CA HIS A 514 -18.50 -16.85 35.02
C HIS A 514 -17.90 -17.52 33.81
N ALA A 515 -16.62 -17.22 33.53
CA ALA A 515 -15.85 -17.78 32.44
C ALA A 515 -14.46 -18.20 32.92
N ILE A 516 -13.98 -19.32 32.43
CA ILE A 516 -12.62 -19.83 32.66
C ILE A 516 -11.96 -19.97 31.31
N ILE A 517 -10.78 -19.38 31.16
CA ILE A 517 -10.03 -19.33 29.91
C ILE A 517 -8.60 -19.86 30.08
N ASN A 518 -8.08 -20.38 28.99
CA ASN A 518 -6.64 -20.54 28.79
C ASN A 518 -6.16 -19.44 27.84
N MET A 519 -5.00 -18.91 28.12
CA MET A 519 -4.38 -17.86 27.33
C MET A 519 -2.98 -18.31 26.91
N TYR A 520 -2.68 -18.12 25.62
CA TYR A 520 -1.38 -18.48 25.04
C TYR A 520 -0.83 -17.27 24.28
N PRO A 521 0.47 -16.94 24.48
CA PRO A 521 1.16 -16.02 23.57
C PRO A 521 1.27 -16.64 22.17
N GLN A 522 1.19 -15.83 21.14
CA GLN A 522 1.38 -16.23 19.75
C GLN A 522 2.67 -15.61 19.17
N GLU A 523 3.03 -16.04 17.96
CA GLU A 523 4.12 -15.42 17.21
C GLU A 523 3.78 -13.97 16.86
N ALA A 524 4.81 -13.14 16.67
CA ALA A 524 4.64 -11.73 16.32
C ALA A 524 3.81 -11.57 15.04
N GLY A 525 2.77 -10.74 15.09
CA GLY A 525 1.87 -10.48 13.98
C GLY A 525 0.73 -11.50 13.79
N ALA A 526 0.60 -12.49 14.66
CA ALA A 526 -0.49 -13.48 14.60
C ALA A 526 -1.85 -12.92 15.04
N GLY A 527 -1.84 -11.78 15.76
CA GLY A 527 -3.04 -11.08 16.20
C GLY A 527 -3.82 -11.80 17.29
N TYR A 528 -5.15 -11.63 17.28
CA TYR A 528 -6.05 -12.22 18.26
C TYR A 528 -6.80 -13.42 17.69
N VAL A 529 -6.77 -14.54 18.43
CA VAL A 529 -7.54 -15.76 18.09
C VAL A 529 -8.37 -16.18 19.30
N PHE A 530 -9.66 -16.42 19.08
CA PHE A 530 -10.57 -16.96 20.09
C PHE A 530 -11.07 -18.35 19.68
N GLU A 531 -10.94 -19.32 20.57
CA GLU A 531 -11.47 -20.68 20.37
C GLU A 531 -12.43 -21.05 21.51
N ASN A 532 -13.58 -21.54 21.11
CA ASN A 532 -14.52 -22.11 22.09
C ASN A 532 -14.28 -23.62 22.26
N LYS A 533 -13.86 -24.02 23.46
CA LYS A 533 -13.61 -25.41 23.86
C LYS A 533 -14.64 -25.94 24.87
N ILE A 534 -15.72 -25.20 25.12
CA ILE A 534 -16.74 -25.62 26.08
C ILE A 534 -17.40 -26.94 25.65
N VAL A 535 -17.48 -27.87 26.59
CA VAL A 535 -18.16 -29.14 26.45
C VAL A 535 -19.33 -29.23 27.44
N GLY A 536 -20.45 -29.81 27.03
CA GLY A 536 -21.57 -30.07 27.93
C GLY A 536 -22.52 -28.90 28.22
N GLY A 537 -22.34 -27.76 27.55
CA GLY A 537 -23.28 -26.63 27.65
C GLY A 537 -23.26 -25.87 28.99
N VAL A 538 -22.13 -25.91 29.71
CA VAL A 538 -21.93 -25.21 31.00
C VAL A 538 -22.06 -23.68 30.88
N VAL A 539 -21.82 -23.14 29.70
CA VAL A 539 -22.15 -21.77 29.30
C VAL A 539 -23.06 -21.84 28.07
N PRO A 540 -24.27 -21.23 28.11
CA PRO A 540 -25.16 -21.16 26.97
C PRO A 540 -24.48 -20.50 25.76
N LYS A 541 -24.73 -21.03 24.55
CA LYS A 541 -24.09 -20.56 23.31
C LYS A 541 -24.28 -19.07 23.04
N GLU A 542 -25.42 -18.52 23.45
CA GLU A 542 -25.78 -17.11 23.31
C GLU A 542 -24.85 -16.14 24.08
N TYR A 543 -24.18 -16.61 25.13
CA TYR A 543 -23.27 -15.77 25.94
C TYR A 543 -21.81 -15.85 25.48
N ILE A 544 -21.43 -16.81 24.63
CA ILE A 544 -20.05 -16.98 24.14
C ILE A 544 -19.58 -15.74 23.35
N PRO A 545 -20.37 -15.14 22.45
CA PRO A 545 -19.97 -13.90 21.76
C PRO A 545 -19.80 -12.72 22.71
N ALA A 546 -20.55 -12.68 23.80
CA ALA A 546 -20.41 -11.63 24.82
C ALA A 546 -19.11 -11.76 25.62
N ILE A 547 -18.68 -13.00 25.92
CA ILE A 547 -17.39 -13.28 26.56
C ILE A 547 -16.26 -12.84 25.64
N ASP A 548 -16.26 -13.26 24.37
CA ASP A 548 -15.27 -12.88 23.38
C ASP A 548 -15.17 -11.36 23.23
N LYS A 549 -16.31 -10.69 23.08
CA LYS A 549 -16.35 -9.23 23.02
C LYS A 549 -15.80 -8.56 24.29
N GLY A 550 -16.06 -9.12 25.47
CA GLY A 550 -15.52 -8.65 26.74
C GLY A 550 -13.99 -8.80 26.81
N ILE A 551 -13.47 -9.89 26.27
CA ILE A 551 -12.02 -10.13 26.14
C ILE A 551 -11.40 -9.10 25.18
N GLN A 552 -11.93 -8.96 23.97
CA GLN A 552 -11.41 -8.02 22.97
C GLN A 552 -11.40 -6.57 23.47
N GLU A 553 -12.46 -6.14 24.14
CA GLU A 553 -12.49 -4.79 24.72
C GLU A 553 -11.45 -4.62 25.83
N ALA A 554 -11.19 -5.66 26.62
CA ALA A 554 -10.17 -5.62 27.67
C ALA A 554 -8.75 -5.61 27.12
N LEU A 555 -8.53 -6.26 25.97
CA LEU A 555 -7.23 -6.26 25.27
C LEU A 555 -6.85 -4.90 24.70
N ASN A 556 -7.80 -4.01 24.46
CA ASN A 556 -7.52 -2.64 24.05
C ASN A 556 -6.81 -1.80 25.14
N SER A 557 -6.80 -2.28 26.37
CA SER A 557 -6.13 -1.63 27.49
C SER A 557 -5.44 -2.69 28.35
N GLY A 558 -4.14 -2.85 28.14
CA GLY A 558 -3.32 -3.83 28.85
C GLY A 558 -3.19 -3.56 30.35
N VAL A 559 -2.49 -4.42 31.03
CA VAL A 559 -2.40 -4.44 32.50
C VAL A 559 -1.12 -3.81 33.07
N LEU A 560 -0.10 -3.55 32.22
CA LEU A 560 1.15 -2.91 32.64
C LEU A 560 1.09 -1.40 32.58
N ALA A 561 0.80 -0.87 31.39
CA ALA A 561 0.80 0.57 31.15
C ALA A 561 -0.47 1.03 30.39
N GLY A 562 -1.41 0.12 30.17
CA GLY A 562 -2.67 0.41 29.49
C GLY A 562 -2.56 0.38 27.96
N TYR A 563 -1.50 -0.16 27.41
CA TYR A 563 -1.35 -0.31 25.94
C TYR A 563 -2.11 -1.52 25.41
N PRO A 564 -2.56 -1.50 24.14
CA PRO A 564 -3.24 -2.64 23.55
C PRO A 564 -2.38 -3.90 23.61
N VAL A 565 -3.03 -5.04 23.87
CA VAL A 565 -2.40 -6.36 23.91
C VAL A 565 -2.53 -7.04 22.56
N GLU A 566 -1.43 -7.58 22.02
CA GLU A 566 -1.40 -8.25 20.73
C GLU A 566 -0.82 -9.68 20.84
N ASP A 567 -0.97 -10.45 19.77
CA ASP A 567 -0.42 -11.79 19.58
C ASP A 567 -0.83 -12.78 20.66
N ILE A 568 -2.13 -12.94 20.83
CA ILE A 568 -2.74 -13.71 21.88
C ILE A 568 -3.79 -14.67 21.34
N LYS A 569 -3.73 -15.93 21.80
CA LYS A 569 -4.77 -16.92 21.60
C LYS A 569 -5.48 -17.17 22.92
N VAL A 570 -6.80 -17.15 22.89
CA VAL A 570 -7.65 -17.43 24.05
C VAL A 570 -8.55 -18.61 23.75
N GLU A 571 -8.56 -19.58 24.65
CA GLU A 571 -9.50 -20.71 24.64
C GLU A 571 -10.47 -20.57 25.80
N LEU A 572 -11.76 -20.51 25.51
CA LEU A 572 -12.81 -20.58 26.53
C LEU A 572 -13.06 -22.05 26.85
N ILE A 573 -12.68 -22.49 28.05
CA ILE A 573 -12.66 -23.91 28.41
C ILE A 573 -13.79 -24.33 29.34
N ASP A 574 -14.23 -23.41 30.24
CA ASP A 574 -15.29 -23.72 31.21
C ASP A 574 -16.00 -22.45 31.68
N GLY A 575 -17.00 -22.58 32.50
CA GLY A 575 -17.74 -21.51 33.09
C GLY A 575 -18.99 -22.02 33.82
N SER A 576 -19.81 -21.11 34.26
CA SER A 576 -21.12 -21.45 34.80
C SER A 576 -22.11 -20.32 34.60
N TYR A 577 -23.38 -20.63 34.58
CA TYR A 577 -24.46 -19.66 34.44
C TYR A 577 -25.54 -19.85 35.55
N HIS A 578 -26.36 -18.84 35.70
CA HIS A 578 -27.48 -18.87 36.61
C HIS A 578 -28.75 -18.50 35.83
N ASP A 579 -29.76 -19.36 35.90
CA ASP A 579 -30.97 -19.25 35.06
C ASP A 579 -31.70 -17.91 35.12
N VAL A 580 -31.60 -17.19 36.26
CA VAL A 580 -32.32 -15.93 36.50
C VAL A 580 -31.40 -14.69 36.38
N ASP A 581 -30.13 -14.82 36.81
CA ASP A 581 -29.23 -13.69 37.01
C ASP A 581 -28.18 -13.56 35.90
N SER A 582 -28.08 -14.53 35.00
CA SER A 582 -27.16 -14.44 33.85
C SER A 582 -27.65 -13.51 32.75
N SER A 583 -26.73 -12.77 32.16
CA SER A 583 -26.99 -11.85 31.05
C SER A 583 -25.74 -11.66 30.21
N GLU A 584 -25.90 -11.25 28.94
CA GLU A 584 -24.79 -10.93 28.05
C GLU A 584 -23.84 -9.89 28.70
N ALA A 585 -24.39 -8.88 29.37
CA ALA A 585 -23.58 -7.86 30.05
C ALA A 585 -22.70 -8.46 31.16
N ALA A 586 -23.26 -9.41 31.94
CA ALA A 586 -22.52 -10.06 33.01
C ALA A 586 -21.40 -10.98 32.47
N PHE A 587 -21.66 -11.71 31.40
CA PHE A 587 -20.64 -12.53 30.74
C PHE A 587 -19.57 -11.71 30.01
N LYS A 588 -19.93 -10.56 29.46
CA LYS A 588 -18.96 -9.61 28.91
C LYS A 588 -17.98 -9.14 30.00
N VAL A 589 -18.48 -8.78 31.18
CA VAL A 589 -17.64 -8.40 32.31
C VAL A 589 -16.81 -9.59 32.80
N ALA A 590 -17.38 -10.79 32.86
CA ALA A 590 -16.64 -12.00 33.25
C ALA A 590 -15.48 -12.30 32.27
N GLY A 591 -15.69 -12.19 30.97
CA GLY A 591 -14.64 -12.31 29.95
C GLY A 591 -13.50 -11.29 30.15
N SER A 592 -13.87 -10.02 30.39
CA SER A 592 -12.90 -8.96 30.70
C SER A 592 -12.11 -9.25 31.97
N MET A 593 -12.74 -9.80 33.02
CA MET A 593 -12.07 -10.16 34.27
C MET A 593 -11.11 -11.33 34.06
N ALA A 594 -11.55 -12.38 33.34
CA ALA A 594 -10.73 -13.57 33.07
C ALA A 594 -9.44 -13.22 32.32
N ILE A 595 -9.55 -12.41 31.26
CA ILE A 595 -8.36 -12.05 30.48
C ILE A 595 -7.42 -11.12 31.25
N LYS A 596 -7.93 -10.22 32.06
CA LYS A 596 -7.11 -9.36 32.92
C LYS A 596 -6.38 -10.14 34.01
N ASP A 597 -7.02 -11.16 34.58
CA ASP A 597 -6.38 -12.08 35.52
C ASP A 597 -5.28 -12.89 34.83
N ALA A 598 -5.54 -13.42 33.65
CA ALA A 598 -4.56 -14.13 32.84
C ALA A 598 -3.35 -13.25 32.52
N LEU A 599 -3.59 -12.04 32.02
CA LEU A 599 -2.52 -11.10 31.67
C LEU A 599 -1.64 -10.74 32.87
N LYS A 600 -2.21 -10.49 34.03
CA LYS A 600 -1.43 -10.20 35.26
C LYS A 600 -0.54 -11.36 35.69
N LYS A 601 -0.95 -12.59 35.44
CA LYS A 601 -0.20 -13.81 35.79
C LYS A 601 0.83 -14.21 34.74
N SER A 602 0.80 -13.62 33.55
CA SER A 602 1.64 -14.03 32.42
C SER A 602 2.99 -13.32 32.36
N ASP A 603 3.37 -12.52 33.36
CA ASP A 603 4.56 -11.66 33.31
C ASP A 603 4.64 -10.88 31.97
N PRO A 604 3.64 -10.03 31.68
CA PRO A 604 3.52 -9.36 30.39
C PRO A 604 4.70 -8.44 30.14
N VAL A 605 5.01 -8.25 28.84
CA VAL A 605 6.11 -7.39 28.39
C VAL A 605 5.57 -6.25 27.53
N ILE A 606 6.23 -5.10 27.62
CA ILE A 606 5.97 -3.98 26.70
C ILE A 606 6.73 -4.21 25.41
N LEU A 607 6.07 -3.99 24.29
CA LEU A 607 6.64 -4.03 22.96
C LEU A 607 6.77 -2.61 22.41
N GLU A 608 7.88 -2.35 21.72
CA GLU A 608 8.10 -1.12 20.96
C GLU A 608 8.19 -1.42 19.46
N PRO A 609 7.73 -0.52 18.59
CA PRO A 609 7.90 -0.68 17.15
C PRO A 609 9.36 -0.49 16.79
N VAL A 610 9.90 -1.46 16.04
CA VAL A 610 11.25 -1.47 15.48
C VAL A 610 11.17 -1.22 13.99
N MET A 611 12.00 -0.31 13.51
CA MET A 611 12.05 0.12 12.12
C MET A 611 13.21 -0.57 11.41
N ALA A 612 12.97 -1.08 10.20
CA ALA A 612 14.01 -1.39 9.24
C ALA A 612 14.51 -0.07 8.64
N VAL A 613 15.76 0.24 8.87
CA VAL A 613 16.40 1.48 8.47
C VAL A 613 17.50 1.18 7.45
N GLU A 614 17.48 1.84 6.33
CA GLU A 614 18.60 1.89 5.39
C GLU A 614 19.18 3.30 5.35
N VAL A 615 20.50 3.40 5.49
CA VAL A 615 21.23 4.65 5.37
C VAL A 615 22.17 4.55 4.20
N GLU A 616 21.97 5.40 3.20
CA GLU A 616 22.87 5.54 2.06
C GLU A 616 23.79 6.72 2.30
N THR A 617 25.10 6.47 2.30
CA THR A 617 26.10 7.47 2.65
C THR A 617 27.36 7.29 1.80
N PRO A 618 28.08 8.39 1.44
CA PRO A 618 29.43 8.28 0.91
C PRO A 618 30.36 7.54 1.87
N GLU A 619 31.35 6.84 1.34
CA GLU A 619 32.28 6.02 2.12
C GLU A 619 32.94 6.78 3.28
N GLU A 620 33.25 8.06 3.08
CA GLU A 620 33.88 8.94 4.09
C GLU A 620 33.07 9.13 5.39
N TYR A 621 31.70 8.96 5.31
CA TYR A 621 30.79 9.10 6.46
C TYR A 621 30.30 7.77 7.01
N THR A 622 30.71 6.64 6.44
CA THR A 622 30.31 5.29 6.90
C THR A 622 30.61 5.10 8.37
N GLY A 623 31.80 5.57 8.83
CA GLY A 623 32.20 5.48 10.24
C GLY A 623 31.28 6.25 11.19
N PHE A 624 30.75 7.41 10.76
CA PHE A 624 29.78 8.17 11.53
C PHE A 624 28.47 7.37 11.68
N VAL A 625 27.92 6.87 10.60
CA VAL A 625 26.65 6.11 10.61
C VAL A 625 26.78 4.83 11.42
N MET A 626 27.89 4.09 11.25
CA MET A 626 28.19 2.87 12.01
C MET A 626 28.33 3.11 13.51
N GLY A 627 28.69 4.30 13.94
CA GLY A 627 28.75 4.70 15.34
C GLY A 627 27.41 5.22 15.88
N ASP A 628 26.66 5.95 15.06
CA ASP A 628 25.40 6.57 15.47
C ASP A 628 24.24 5.55 15.63
N ILE A 629 24.09 4.61 14.72
CA ILE A 629 23.03 3.59 14.77
C ILE A 629 23.05 2.77 16.08
N PRO A 630 24.17 2.18 16.54
CA PRO A 630 24.22 1.50 17.82
C PRO A 630 23.95 2.41 19.02
N SER A 631 24.32 3.69 18.97
CA SER A 631 24.02 4.66 20.03
C SER A 631 22.52 4.87 20.21
N ARG A 632 21.73 4.60 19.15
CA ARG A 632 20.25 4.61 19.11
C ARG A 632 19.64 3.25 19.42
N ARG A 633 20.34 2.35 20.07
CA ARG A 633 19.92 0.96 20.31
C ARG A 633 19.65 0.18 19.00
N GLY A 634 20.22 0.64 17.90
CA GLY A 634 20.07 0.00 16.61
C GLY A 634 21.00 -1.20 16.44
N LEU A 635 20.52 -2.22 15.77
CA LEU A 635 21.26 -3.41 15.38
C LEU A 635 21.57 -3.35 13.88
N ILE A 636 22.85 -3.17 13.54
CA ILE A 636 23.28 -3.20 12.15
C ILE A 636 23.18 -4.64 11.64
N GLN A 637 22.51 -4.82 10.51
CA GLN A 637 22.29 -6.12 9.87
C GLN A 637 23.28 -6.39 8.75
N GLY A 638 23.68 -5.35 8.02
CA GLY A 638 24.57 -5.48 6.88
C GLY A 638 25.07 -4.16 6.35
N GLN A 639 26.05 -4.26 5.48
CA GLN A 639 26.62 -3.15 4.72
C GLN A 639 26.85 -3.62 3.29
N GLU A 640 26.44 -2.83 2.32
CA GLU A 640 26.56 -3.12 0.88
C GLU A 640 27.12 -1.90 0.16
N GLN A 641 28.05 -2.13 -0.77
CA GLN A 641 28.55 -1.07 -1.66
C GLN A 641 27.56 -0.91 -2.82
N ARG A 642 27.07 0.32 -3.01
CA ARG A 642 26.19 0.68 -4.13
C ARG A 642 26.81 1.83 -4.93
N GLY A 643 27.55 1.50 -5.99
CA GLY A 643 28.28 2.50 -6.75
C GLY A 643 29.29 3.26 -5.88
N ASN A 644 29.17 4.58 -5.79
CA ASN A 644 30.03 5.45 -4.96
C ASN A 644 29.48 5.64 -3.53
N ALA A 645 28.39 4.99 -3.16
CA ALA A 645 27.79 5.07 -1.84
C ALA A 645 27.82 3.72 -1.13
N VAL A 646 27.78 3.77 0.19
CA VAL A 646 27.63 2.61 1.07
C VAL A 646 26.23 2.62 1.64
N CYS A 647 25.50 1.52 1.49
CA CYS A 647 24.21 1.32 2.10
C CYS A 647 24.36 0.49 3.37
N ILE A 648 23.88 1.01 4.50
CA ILE A 648 23.91 0.36 5.82
C ILE A 648 22.48 0.01 6.19
N SER A 649 22.21 -1.27 6.36
CA SER A 649 20.91 -1.79 6.80
C SER A 649 20.93 -2.05 8.30
N ALA A 650 19.92 -1.59 9.02
CA ALA A 650 19.82 -1.76 10.47
C ALA A 650 18.37 -1.87 10.94
N LYS A 651 18.18 -2.43 12.13
CA LYS A 651 16.93 -2.38 12.88
C LYS A 651 17.07 -1.43 14.04
N VAL A 652 16.22 -0.41 14.13
CA VAL A 652 16.29 0.63 15.15
C VAL A 652 14.91 0.87 15.76
N PRO A 653 14.77 0.96 17.10
CA PRO A 653 13.52 1.32 17.73
C PRO A 653 13.04 2.70 17.28
N LEU A 654 11.74 2.82 16.94
CA LEU A 654 11.15 4.09 16.47
C LEU A 654 11.39 5.23 17.45
N SER A 655 11.33 4.96 18.76
CA SER A 655 11.60 5.95 19.81
C SER A 655 12.97 6.65 19.69
N GLN A 656 13.94 6.01 19.03
CA GLN A 656 15.30 6.52 18.83
C GLN A 656 15.49 7.18 17.45
N MET A 657 14.48 7.11 16.58
CA MET A 657 14.56 7.69 15.23
C MET A 657 14.03 9.11 15.14
N PHE A 658 13.36 9.62 16.18
CA PHE A 658 12.89 11.00 16.18
C PHE A 658 14.04 11.99 16.10
N GLY A 659 13.99 12.87 15.09
CA GLY A 659 15.05 13.83 14.81
C GLY A 659 16.27 13.25 14.07
N TYR A 660 16.26 11.96 13.73
CA TYR A 660 17.38 11.30 13.04
C TYR A 660 17.76 11.99 11.72
N ALA A 661 16.79 12.46 10.94
CA ALA A 661 17.04 13.20 9.70
C ALA A 661 17.98 14.41 9.91
N THR A 662 17.76 15.16 10.99
CA THR A 662 18.56 16.33 11.34
C THR A 662 19.97 15.92 11.78
N ASP A 663 20.06 14.89 12.62
CA ASP A 663 21.35 14.41 13.13
C ASP A 663 22.20 13.80 12.00
N LEU A 664 21.59 13.01 11.12
CA LEU A 664 22.25 12.42 9.96
C LEU A 664 22.77 13.51 9.00
N ARG A 665 21.93 14.50 8.66
CA ARG A 665 22.33 15.63 7.81
C ARG A 665 23.48 16.42 8.42
N SER A 666 23.44 16.69 9.72
CA SER A 666 24.48 17.38 10.44
C SER A 666 25.81 16.60 10.44
N GLY A 667 25.75 15.29 10.71
CA GLY A 667 26.93 14.42 10.78
C GLY A 667 27.55 14.08 9.43
N THR A 668 26.79 14.19 8.34
CA THR A 668 27.24 13.84 6.98
C THR A 668 27.25 15.01 6.01
N GLN A 669 27.16 16.26 6.53
CA GLN A 669 27.12 17.47 5.72
C GLN A 669 26.00 17.45 4.63
N GLY A 670 24.88 16.81 4.93
CA GLY A 670 23.75 16.68 4.02
C GLY A 670 23.93 15.66 2.90
N ARG A 671 25.01 14.86 2.92
CA ARG A 671 25.31 13.92 1.84
C ARG A 671 24.73 12.52 2.04
N ALA A 672 24.28 12.17 3.24
CA ALA A 672 23.61 10.91 3.48
C ALA A 672 22.09 11.08 3.45
N THR A 673 21.42 10.03 2.98
CA THR A 673 19.98 9.88 3.02
C THR A 673 19.61 8.64 3.80
N TYR A 674 18.41 8.57 4.33
CA TYR A 674 17.92 7.34 4.95
C TYR A 674 16.46 7.11 4.59
N THR A 675 16.10 5.86 4.65
CA THR A 675 14.73 5.41 4.60
C THR A 675 14.45 4.54 5.80
N MET A 676 13.24 4.56 6.31
CA MET A 676 12.81 3.65 7.36
C MET A 676 11.40 3.17 7.09
N GLN A 677 11.14 1.93 7.49
CA GLN A 677 9.82 1.33 7.41
C GLN A 677 9.59 0.50 8.67
N PHE A 678 8.32 0.32 9.05
CA PHE A 678 7.98 -0.57 10.13
C PHE A 678 8.39 -2.01 9.77
N ASP A 679 9.09 -2.66 10.69
CA ASP A 679 9.51 -4.07 10.56
C ASP A 679 8.70 -4.97 11.49
N THR A 680 8.81 -4.76 12.79
CA THR A 680 8.16 -5.60 13.79
C THR A 680 7.99 -4.88 15.13
N TYR A 681 7.26 -5.50 16.04
CA TYR A 681 7.27 -5.15 17.47
C TYR A 681 8.23 -6.05 18.23
N GLU A 682 9.14 -5.46 19.03
CA GLU A 682 10.09 -6.19 19.85
C GLU A 682 9.99 -5.80 21.34
N PRO A 683 10.32 -6.73 22.27
CA PRO A 683 10.29 -6.42 23.69
C PRO A 683 11.25 -5.30 24.07
N VAL A 684 10.77 -4.34 24.84
CA VAL A 684 11.57 -3.23 25.36
C VAL A 684 12.53 -3.74 26.46
N PRO A 685 13.79 -3.26 26.54
CA PRO A 685 14.67 -3.54 27.65
C PRO A 685 14.05 -3.15 29.02
N LYS A 686 14.30 -3.93 30.07
CA LYS A 686 13.65 -3.75 31.39
C LYS A 686 13.72 -2.34 31.96
N ASN A 687 14.89 -1.70 31.88
CA ASN A 687 15.09 -0.32 32.35
C ASN A 687 14.22 0.69 31.61
N VAL A 688 14.02 0.50 30.30
CA VAL A 688 13.17 1.36 29.47
C VAL A 688 11.70 1.06 29.73
N ALA A 689 11.35 -0.23 29.91
CA ALA A 689 9.98 -0.62 30.25
C ALA A 689 9.52 0.01 31.58
N GLU A 690 10.37 0.02 32.61
CA GLU A 690 10.09 0.67 33.89
C GLU A 690 9.82 2.18 33.73
N GLU A 691 10.60 2.85 32.88
CA GLU A 691 10.39 4.25 32.58
C GLU A 691 9.05 4.51 31.85
N ILE A 692 8.71 3.66 30.87
CA ILE A 692 7.44 3.76 30.14
C ILE A 692 6.26 3.53 31.08
N ILE A 693 6.32 2.50 31.92
CA ILE A 693 5.26 2.19 32.91
C ILE A 693 5.07 3.37 33.87
N SER A 694 6.17 3.93 34.38
CA SER A 694 6.09 5.07 35.30
C SER A 694 5.46 6.31 34.66
N LYS A 695 5.76 6.59 33.40
CA LYS A 695 5.18 7.72 32.63
C LYS A 695 3.71 7.53 32.30
N ALA A 696 3.30 6.29 32.06
CA ALA A 696 1.90 5.95 31.76
C ALA A 696 0.99 5.98 32.99
N GLY A 697 1.51 6.28 34.21
CA GLY A 697 0.75 6.28 35.44
C GLY A 697 0.29 4.88 35.88
N GLY A 698 0.97 3.87 35.40
CA GLY A 698 0.69 2.48 35.77
C GLY A 698 0.89 2.29 37.27
N ASN A 699 -0.15 1.86 37.96
CA ASN A 699 -0.05 1.34 39.33
C ASN A 699 0.78 0.03 39.23
N ALA A 700 1.96 0.07 39.81
CA ALA A 700 2.77 -1.13 40.05
C ALA A 700 2.02 -2.11 41.00
#